data_ae8d9c4ef2aa95d78a8bf4853b69eeeb
#
_entry.id   ae8d9c4ef2aa95d78a8bf4853b69eeeb
#
_cell.length_a   1.000
_cell.length_b   1.000
_cell.length_c   1.000
_cell.angle_alpha   90.00
_cell.angle_beta   90.00
_cell.angle_gamma   90.00
#
_symmetry.space_group_name_H-M   'P 1'
#
loop_
_entity.id
_entity.type
_entity.pdbx_description
1 polymer ?
#
loop_
_entity_poly.entity_id
_entity_poly.type
_entity_poly.pdbx_seq_one_letter_code
_entity_poly.pdbx_strand_id
1 'polypeptide(L)'
;MSSPENPASNVLKRAEYATLYGPTTKDRVRLADTALTVEIEADWSGGPKHSGNEMIFGGGKVIRESMGMSHIPRRGDAGGRMPVDTVITGALILDWWGVVKADVGIRDGKIEAIGKAYNPETMNPIPADEFEMPDRTLPGDTLPQTAKPTNFVVGPSTEVISGNGRILTAGGVDTHVHFICPEQIHEALASGVTTVIGGGTGPAEGSTATTVTPGEWHITRVFESLDAYPVNIGLLGKGSTVNADALNEQVDAGVIGFKVHEDWGATPAVIDAALEVCENRQVQLALHADSLNESGFLDSTRAAFTKDGKKRSVHIFHVEGAGGGHAPDMIELVKEPNVLPASTNPTRPLTVNTVKEHVDMMVVCHHLNPDIPADMAFADSRIRPSTMAAEDLLHDMGAISMMSSDAQAMGRIGEMVMRTWQTAHVMKSRYGPLKEDLANAKVRTIADDTGLGSKHSHNADTLIPNDNYRARRYVAKYTINPALTHGIDGHVGSVETGKLADLVLWEPKFFGVKMHMVLKGGQLAYAQVGDANASITTPQPYLPRAVWGATGRSPLRNSYNFVAPGVASKLNATIVTVQDGNGNVTEVKTRGLGLAKQFVDISTGIRDVTKADMKLNDMVPDSLHVDHNSFEVTIGGATTGDARTELNGATVPRAYVSEVPMGQRYFLF
;
A
#
# COMPACT_ATOMS: atom_id res chain seq x y z
N MET A 1 40.85 -10.05 53.47
CA MET A 1 41.08 -9.84 52.03
C MET A 1 39.86 -10.41 51.31
N SER A 2 38.95 -9.51 50.93
CA SER A 2 37.78 -9.86 50.13
C SER A 2 38.24 -10.22 48.72
N SER A 3 37.80 -11.36 48.20
CA SER A 3 38.01 -11.78 46.82
C SER A 3 37.49 -10.69 45.87
N PRO A 4 38.18 -10.42 44.74
CA PRO A 4 37.66 -9.43 43.77
C PRO A 4 36.34 -9.95 43.25
N GLU A 5 35.29 -9.13 43.39
CA GLU A 5 34.02 -9.36 42.74
C GLU A 5 34.29 -9.45 41.26
N ASN A 6 33.84 -10.55 40.67
CA ASN A 6 33.82 -10.75 39.22
C ASN A 6 33.07 -9.56 38.58
N PRO A 7 33.65 -8.78 37.64
CA PRO A 7 32.94 -7.72 37.02
C PRO A 7 31.67 -8.31 36.41
N ALA A 8 30.51 -7.81 36.86
CA ALA A 8 29.23 -8.23 36.35
C ALA A 8 29.31 -8.21 34.81
N SER A 9 29.07 -9.36 34.20
CA SER A 9 29.11 -9.44 32.74
C SER A 9 28.06 -8.46 32.19
N ASN A 10 28.50 -7.47 31.41
CA ASN A 10 27.63 -6.50 30.72
C ASN A 10 26.80 -7.18 29.61
N VAL A 11 26.20 -8.30 29.92
CA VAL A 11 25.37 -9.08 28.98
C VAL A 11 23.91 -8.78 29.29
N LEU A 12 23.24 -8.12 28.37
CA LEU A 12 21.79 -7.97 28.41
C LEU A 12 21.11 -9.29 28.01
N LYS A 13 20.07 -9.66 28.73
CA LYS A 13 19.19 -10.73 28.29
C LYS A 13 18.41 -10.28 27.04
N ARG A 14 18.08 -11.20 26.15
CA ARG A 14 17.37 -10.90 24.91
C ARG A 14 16.07 -10.11 25.12
N ALA A 15 15.29 -10.44 26.15
CA ALA A 15 14.07 -9.72 26.51
C ALA A 15 14.35 -8.27 26.98
N GLU A 16 15.45 -8.06 27.70
CA GLU A 16 15.87 -6.70 28.13
C GLU A 16 16.34 -5.89 26.92
N TYR A 17 17.10 -6.51 26.01
CA TYR A 17 17.50 -5.89 24.76
C TYR A 17 16.27 -5.47 23.92
N ALA A 18 15.31 -6.38 23.73
CA ALA A 18 14.09 -6.09 22.99
C ALA A 18 13.23 -4.96 23.63
N THR A 19 13.24 -4.85 24.96
CA THR A 19 12.55 -3.77 25.67
C THR A 19 13.22 -2.41 25.44
N LEU A 20 14.54 -2.36 25.34
CA LEU A 20 15.31 -1.13 25.17
C LEU A 20 15.40 -0.68 23.71
N TYR A 21 15.65 -1.62 22.80
CA TYR A 21 16.04 -1.37 21.42
C TYR A 21 15.04 -1.92 20.40
N GLY A 22 13.97 -2.57 20.85
CA GLY A 22 13.05 -3.31 20.01
C GLY A 22 13.56 -4.73 19.72
N PRO A 23 12.70 -5.58 19.13
CA PRO A 23 13.06 -6.93 18.73
C PRO A 23 14.18 -6.90 17.68
N THR A 24 14.96 -8.00 17.59
CA THR A 24 16.12 -8.13 16.70
C THR A 24 16.02 -9.40 15.86
N THR A 25 17.03 -9.69 15.05
CA THR A 25 17.07 -10.86 14.15
C THR A 25 16.56 -12.14 14.82
N LYS A 26 15.65 -12.84 14.16
CA LYS A 26 14.94 -14.04 14.61
C LYS A 26 13.92 -13.83 15.73
N ASP A 27 13.73 -12.63 16.24
CA ASP A 27 12.58 -12.34 17.08
C ASP A 27 11.31 -12.34 16.24
N ARG A 28 10.20 -12.70 16.88
CA ARG A 28 8.89 -12.77 16.23
C ARG A 28 7.96 -11.71 16.77
N VAL A 29 7.24 -11.07 15.85
CA VAL A 29 6.28 -10.01 16.16
C VAL A 29 4.92 -10.40 15.60
N ARG A 30 3.91 -10.43 16.47
CA ARG A 30 2.53 -10.66 16.07
C ARG A 30 1.93 -9.40 15.48
N LEU A 31 1.18 -9.53 14.40
CA LEU A 31 0.48 -8.42 13.74
C LEU A 31 -0.91 -8.25 14.37
N ALA A 32 -1.07 -7.25 15.22
CA ALA A 32 -2.28 -6.99 16.01
C ALA A 32 -2.78 -8.25 16.76
N ASP A 33 -4.07 -8.49 16.80
CA ASP A 33 -4.71 -9.69 17.35
C ASP A 33 -4.94 -10.80 16.31
N THR A 34 -4.30 -10.69 15.14
CA THR A 34 -4.38 -11.71 14.08
C THR A 34 -3.61 -12.98 14.46
N ALA A 35 -3.77 -14.05 13.69
CA ALA A 35 -2.94 -15.25 13.79
C ALA A 35 -1.56 -15.10 13.12
N LEU A 36 -1.29 -13.95 12.50
CA LEU A 36 -0.07 -13.72 11.72
C LEU A 36 1.10 -13.32 12.63
N THR A 37 2.26 -13.94 12.38
CA THR A 37 3.50 -13.66 13.10
C THR A 37 4.65 -13.53 12.12
N VAL A 38 5.27 -12.35 12.08
CA VAL A 38 6.46 -12.11 11.28
C VAL A 38 7.73 -12.32 12.10
N GLU A 39 8.79 -12.76 11.43
CA GLU A 39 10.12 -12.96 12.01
C GLU A 39 11.11 -12.00 11.38
N ILE A 40 11.92 -11.33 12.18
CA ILE A 40 12.94 -10.41 11.71
C ILE A 40 14.04 -11.19 11.00
N GLU A 41 14.19 -10.97 9.69
CA GLU A 41 15.15 -11.66 8.83
C GLU A 41 16.59 -11.19 9.07
N ALA A 42 16.76 -9.87 9.31
CA ALA A 42 18.04 -9.23 9.56
C ALA A 42 17.87 -7.94 10.38
N ASP A 43 18.88 -7.58 11.17
CA ASP A 43 18.94 -6.32 11.92
C ASP A 43 20.12 -5.47 11.42
N TRP A 44 19.83 -4.40 10.72
CA TRP A 44 20.82 -3.47 10.16
C TRP A 44 21.08 -2.26 11.06
N SER A 45 20.30 -2.08 12.13
CA SER A 45 20.45 -0.94 13.05
C SER A 45 21.57 -1.13 14.10
N GLY A 46 22.20 -2.29 14.11
CA GLY A 46 23.22 -2.70 15.07
C GLY A 46 23.21 -4.23 15.19
N GLY A 47 22.13 -4.75 15.71
CA GLY A 47 21.88 -6.17 15.83
C GLY A 47 22.89 -6.94 16.67
N PRO A 48 22.81 -8.29 16.67
CA PRO A 48 23.67 -9.10 17.55
C PRO A 48 25.17 -8.96 17.28
N LYS A 49 25.56 -8.66 16.04
CA LYS A 49 26.98 -8.56 15.65
C LYS A 49 27.62 -7.20 16.03
N HIS A 50 26.82 -6.14 16.08
CA HIS A 50 27.27 -4.77 16.30
C HIS A 50 26.53 -4.09 17.46
N SER A 51 26.05 -4.87 18.43
CA SER A 51 25.34 -4.37 19.61
C SER A 51 26.20 -3.41 20.43
N GLY A 52 25.57 -2.41 21.04
CA GLY A 52 26.20 -1.34 21.81
C GLY A 52 26.28 -0.01 21.08
N ASN A 53 25.93 0.02 19.79
CA ASN A 53 25.92 1.23 18.95
C ASN A 53 24.50 1.61 18.49
N GLU A 54 23.46 1.07 19.12
CA GLU A 54 22.07 1.33 18.77
C GLU A 54 21.73 2.82 18.95
N MET A 55 21.10 3.41 17.93
CA MET A 55 20.74 4.82 17.93
C MET A 55 19.42 5.04 18.65
N ILE A 56 19.48 5.65 19.84
CA ILE A 56 18.34 6.05 20.65
C ILE A 56 18.54 7.47 21.16
N PHE A 57 17.49 8.28 21.11
CA PHE A 57 17.48 9.65 21.62
C PHE A 57 17.04 9.71 23.09
N GLY A 58 17.65 10.61 23.84
CA GLY A 58 17.24 10.98 25.19
C GLY A 58 18.40 11.10 26.18
N GLY A 59 18.08 11.54 27.39
CA GLY A 59 19.05 11.63 28.48
C GLY A 59 19.64 10.27 28.83
N GLY A 60 20.97 10.15 28.89
CA GLY A 60 21.65 8.87 29.08
C GLY A 60 21.66 7.93 27.86
N LYS A 61 21.18 8.39 26.69
CA LYS A 61 21.14 7.65 25.43
C LYS A 61 22.21 8.13 24.45
N VAL A 62 22.38 7.38 23.33
CA VAL A 62 23.48 7.58 22.39
C VAL A 62 23.34 8.85 21.55
N ILE A 63 22.13 9.18 21.06
CA ILE A 63 21.95 10.37 20.19
C ILE A 63 22.03 11.64 21.02
N ARG A 64 23.22 12.12 21.20
CA ARG A 64 23.59 13.39 21.84
C ARG A 64 24.86 13.91 21.23
N GLU A 65 25.13 15.22 21.40
CA GLU A 65 26.36 15.88 20.98
C GLU A 65 27.61 15.10 21.39
N SER A 66 28.54 14.95 20.49
CA SER A 66 29.80 14.23 20.67
C SER A 66 29.67 12.74 21.05
N MET A 67 28.49 12.15 20.83
CA MET A 67 28.22 10.72 20.96
C MET A 67 27.68 10.16 19.64
N GLY A 68 26.41 9.77 19.53
CA GLY A 68 25.79 9.32 18.30
C GLY A 68 25.39 10.44 17.34
N MET A 69 25.38 11.70 17.79
CA MET A 69 25.14 12.87 16.95
C MET A 69 26.48 13.54 16.64
N SER A 70 26.82 13.66 15.36
CA SER A 70 28.00 14.37 14.87
C SER A 70 27.79 15.90 14.90
N HIS A 71 28.87 16.65 14.78
CA HIS A 71 28.77 18.11 14.64
C HIS A 71 28.72 18.57 13.16
N ILE A 72 28.62 17.65 12.20
CA ILE A 72 28.54 17.94 10.76
C ILE A 72 27.26 18.71 10.45
N PRO A 73 27.33 19.90 9.85
CA PRO A 73 26.14 20.67 9.50
C PRO A 73 25.39 20.03 8.32
N ARG A 74 24.07 20.36 8.16
CA ARG A 74 23.24 19.81 7.08
C ARG A 74 23.86 19.93 5.68
N ARG A 75 24.61 21.02 5.42
CA ARG A 75 25.30 21.22 4.12
C ARG A 75 26.48 20.28 3.89
N GLY A 76 26.85 19.49 4.89
CA GLY A 76 27.95 18.55 4.82
C GLY A 76 29.28 19.11 5.31
N ASP A 77 30.28 18.25 5.36
CA ASP A 77 31.68 18.57 5.66
C ASP A 77 32.55 18.53 4.39
N ALA A 78 33.84 18.83 4.57
CA ALA A 78 34.84 18.79 3.49
C ALA A 78 35.02 17.38 2.89
N GLY A 79 34.64 16.33 3.60
CA GLY A 79 34.66 14.94 3.13
C GLY A 79 33.39 14.53 2.36
N GLY A 80 32.44 15.45 2.16
CA GLY A 80 31.19 15.19 1.45
C GLY A 80 30.13 14.42 2.26
N ARG A 81 30.35 14.22 3.56
CA ARG A 81 29.37 13.56 4.43
C ARG A 81 28.27 14.55 4.80
N MET A 82 27.03 14.18 4.58
CA MET A 82 25.86 15.01 4.84
C MET A 82 24.90 14.30 5.80
N PRO A 83 24.53 14.91 6.94
CA PRO A 83 23.52 14.38 7.82
C PRO A 83 22.14 14.36 7.15
N VAL A 84 21.31 13.37 7.53
CA VAL A 84 19.90 13.31 7.15
C VAL A 84 19.07 14.38 7.87
N ASP A 85 17.92 14.76 7.32
CA ASP A 85 16.99 15.70 7.95
C ASP A 85 16.19 15.04 9.07
N THR A 86 15.84 13.75 8.88
CA THR A 86 15.12 12.96 9.88
C THR A 86 15.71 11.55 9.92
N VAL A 87 15.83 10.99 11.10
CA VAL A 87 16.13 9.57 11.31
C VAL A 87 14.97 8.89 12.03
N ILE A 88 14.50 7.75 11.48
CA ILE A 88 13.63 6.81 12.19
C ILE A 88 14.52 5.69 12.71
N THR A 89 14.66 5.55 14.03
CA THR A 89 15.61 4.62 14.62
C THR A 89 15.02 3.23 14.83
N GLY A 90 15.75 2.17 14.47
CA GLY A 90 15.48 0.78 14.84
C GLY A 90 14.07 0.28 14.51
N ALA A 91 13.48 0.73 13.40
CA ALA A 91 12.14 0.33 12.99
C ALA A 91 12.13 -1.08 12.37
N LEU A 92 11.08 -1.84 12.64
CA LEU A 92 10.81 -3.10 11.94
C LEU A 92 10.12 -2.79 10.60
N ILE A 93 10.87 -2.77 9.53
CA ILE A 93 10.35 -2.56 8.17
C ILE A 93 9.62 -3.83 7.73
N LEU A 94 8.35 -3.70 7.36
CA LEU A 94 7.56 -4.71 6.67
C LEU A 94 7.22 -4.19 5.27
N ASP A 95 7.85 -4.76 4.28
CA ASP A 95 7.67 -4.39 2.87
C ASP A 95 7.63 -5.64 1.98
N TRP A 96 7.25 -5.50 0.71
CA TRP A 96 7.22 -6.61 -0.24
C TRP A 96 8.57 -7.32 -0.35
N TRP A 97 9.65 -6.58 -0.19
CA TRP A 97 11.01 -7.08 -0.32
C TRP A 97 11.59 -7.66 0.98
N GLY A 98 10.96 -7.46 2.17
CA GLY A 98 11.52 -8.03 3.40
C GLY A 98 10.84 -7.65 4.69
N VAL A 99 11.29 -8.32 5.75
CA VAL A 99 10.96 -8.06 7.15
C VAL A 99 12.28 -7.85 7.89
N VAL A 100 12.75 -6.59 7.97
CA VAL A 100 14.07 -6.27 8.51
C VAL A 100 13.99 -5.14 9.53
N LYS A 101 14.89 -5.15 10.51
CA LYS A 101 15.05 -4.01 11.41
C LYS A 101 16.17 -3.11 10.91
N ALA A 102 15.89 -1.81 10.81
CA ALA A 102 16.85 -0.82 10.35
C ALA A 102 16.58 0.57 10.92
N ASP A 103 17.60 1.42 10.89
CA ASP A 103 17.41 2.87 10.91
C ASP A 103 17.07 3.34 9.49
N VAL A 104 16.20 4.35 9.37
CA VAL A 104 15.83 4.95 8.08
C VAL A 104 16.16 6.44 8.10
N GLY A 105 17.01 6.85 7.19
CA GLY A 105 17.40 8.24 6.99
C GLY A 105 16.58 8.91 5.89
N ILE A 106 16.05 10.10 6.19
CA ILE A 106 15.24 10.89 5.27
C ILE A 106 15.94 12.22 5.01
N ARG A 107 16.02 12.59 3.72
CA ARG A 107 16.58 13.87 3.31
C ARG A 107 15.76 14.46 2.16
N ASP A 108 15.49 15.76 2.22
CA ASP A 108 14.71 16.48 1.21
C ASP A 108 13.38 15.79 0.85
N GLY A 109 12.72 15.20 1.86
CA GLY A 109 11.43 14.53 1.72
C GLY A 109 11.48 13.12 1.15
N LYS A 110 12.66 12.59 0.86
CA LYS A 110 12.87 11.25 0.30
C LYS A 110 13.64 10.35 1.25
N ILE A 111 13.46 9.05 1.09
CA ILE A 111 14.28 8.04 1.76
C ILE A 111 15.67 8.11 1.16
N GLU A 112 16.63 8.54 1.94
CA GLU A 112 18.05 8.68 1.55
C GLU A 112 18.82 7.39 1.80
N ALA A 113 18.55 6.74 2.92
CA ALA A 113 19.27 5.55 3.34
C ALA A 113 18.42 4.64 4.23
N ILE A 114 18.69 3.35 4.16
CA ILE A 114 18.16 2.32 5.04
C ILE A 114 19.37 1.56 5.59
N GLY A 115 19.47 1.32 6.89
CA GLY A 115 20.58 0.57 7.46
C GLY A 115 21.02 1.08 8.82
N LYS A 116 22.23 1.65 8.92
CA LYS A 116 22.82 2.08 10.19
C LYS A 116 23.04 3.58 10.25
N ALA A 117 22.34 4.24 11.16
CA ALA A 117 22.63 5.60 11.56
C ALA A 117 23.87 5.62 12.47
N TYR A 118 24.79 6.57 12.27
CA TYR A 118 26.01 6.66 13.09
C TYR A 118 26.60 8.07 13.13
N ASN A 119 27.52 8.28 14.05
CA ASN A 119 28.39 9.45 14.09
C ASN A 119 29.81 9.05 13.61
N PRO A 120 30.28 9.53 12.45
CA PRO A 120 31.58 9.14 11.90
C PRO A 120 32.78 9.64 12.71
N GLU A 121 32.57 10.48 13.72
CA GLU A 121 33.64 11.02 14.56
C GLU A 121 33.90 10.16 15.80
N THR A 122 32.90 9.38 16.22
CA THR A 122 32.97 8.59 17.47
C THR A 122 32.62 7.12 17.29
N MET A 123 32.03 6.75 16.16
CA MET A 123 31.54 5.40 15.87
C MET A 123 32.13 4.87 14.57
N ASN A 124 32.39 3.57 14.51
CA ASN A 124 32.76 2.91 13.26
C ASN A 124 31.51 2.60 12.43
N PRO A 125 31.57 2.78 11.10
CA PRO A 125 30.52 2.28 10.21
C PRO A 125 30.52 0.74 10.22
N ILE A 126 29.37 0.15 9.91
CA ILE A 126 29.31 -1.30 9.60
C ILE A 126 29.88 -1.48 8.19
N PRO A 127 30.93 -2.32 8.01
CA PRO A 127 31.43 -2.66 6.67
C PRO A 127 30.31 -3.24 5.80
N ALA A 128 30.31 -2.94 4.50
CA ALA A 128 29.22 -3.32 3.61
C ALA A 128 29.00 -4.84 3.53
N ASP A 129 30.05 -5.62 3.69
CA ASP A 129 30.04 -7.09 3.70
C ASP A 129 29.70 -7.70 5.08
N GLU A 130 29.64 -6.89 6.14
CA GLU A 130 29.25 -7.30 7.48
C GLU A 130 27.77 -7.07 7.80
N PHE A 131 27.03 -6.34 6.97
CA PHE A 131 25.59 -6.26 7.13
C PHE A 131 24.96 -7.65 7.02
N GLU A 132 24.11 -7.97 8.00
CA GLU A 132 23.36 -9.22 7.97
C GLU A 132 22.36 -9.21 6.80
N MET A 133 22.40 -10.23 5.95
CA MET A 133 21.48 -10.32 4.82
C MET A 133 20.38 -11.32 5.09
N PRO A 134 19.14 -11.07 4.63
CA PRO A 134 18.06 -12.04 4.71
C PRO A 134 18.44 -13.36 4.05
N ASP A 135 18.28 -14.44 4.78
CA ASP A 135 18.56 -15.80 4.28
C ASP A 135 17.30 -16.35 3.60
N ARG A 136 17.26 -16.28 2.28
CA ARG A 136 16.13 -16.68 1.45
C ARG A 136 16.52 -17.78 0.48
N THR A 137 15.62 -18.75 0.33
CA THR A 137 15.85 -19.95 -0.48
C THR A 137 15.00 -19.98 -1.75
N LEU A 138 13.97 -19.13 -1.85
CA LEU A 138 13.07 -19.12 -2.99
C LEU A 138 13.72 -18.45 -4.20
N PRO A 139 13.64 -19.05 -5.39
CA PRO A 139 14.16 -18.45 -6.62
C PRO A 139 13.52 -17.07 -6.89
N GLY A 140 14.34 -16.08 -7.25
CA GLY A 140 13.87 -14.74 -7.55
C GLY A 140 13.52 -13.87 -6.33
N ASP A 141 13.54 -14.42 -5.12
CA ASP A 141 13.29 -13.68 -3.88
C ASP A 141 14.56 -12.92 -3.44
N THR A 142 14.89 -11.86 -4.15
CA THR A 142 16.11 -11.07 -3.92
C THR A 142 15.77 -9.68 -3.41
N LEU A 143 16.69 -9.12 -2.62
CA LEU A 143 16.59 -7.75 -2.13
C LEU A 143 16.86 -6.77 -3.29
N PRO A 144 15.99 -5.78 -3.56
CA PRO A 144 16.25 -4.76 -4.56
C PRO A 144 17.48 -3.91 -4.16
N GLN A 145 18.19 -3.39 -5.16
CA GLN A 145 19.38 -2.57 -4.91
C GLN A 145 19.07 -1.33 -4.06
N THR A 146 17.90 -0.76 -4.25
CA THR A 146 17.38 0.43 -3.55
C THR A 146 16.97 0.17 -2.09
N ALA A 147 16.91 -1.11 -1.68
CA ALA A 147 16.65 -1.50 -0.29
C ALA A 147 17.90 -2.08 0.41
N LYS A 148 19.07 -2.07 -0.23
CA LYS A 148 20.30 -2.58 0.40
C LYS A 148 20.77 -1.67 1.53
N PRO A 149 21.26 -2.27 2.65
CA PRO A 149 21.68 -1.50 3.81
C PRO A 149 22.93 -0.67 3.55
N THR A 150 22.91 0.55 4.12
CA THR A 150 24.03 1.49 4.10
C THR A 150 24.17 2.21 5.45
N ASN A 151 25.35 2.80 5.69
CA ASN A 151 25.55 3.70 6.82
C ASN A 151 25.18 5.13 6.41
N PHE A 152 24.65 5.92 7.36
CA PHE A 152 24.34 7.34 7.16
C PHE A 152 24.49 8.16 8.43
N VAL A 153 24.70 9.48 8.28
CA VAL A 153 25.10 10.37 9.36
C VAL A 153 23.90 11.03 10.02
N VAL A 154 23.94 11.08 11.36
CA VAL A 154 23.06 11.91 12.21
C VAL A 154 23.83 13.12 12.66
N GLY A 155 23.27 14.33 12.51
CA GLY A 155 23.90 15.59 12.85
C GLY A 155 22.97 16.53 13.62
N PRO A 156 23.42 17.78 13.89
CA PRO A 156 22.68 18.74 14.72
C PRO A 156 21.38 19.24 14.07
N SER A 157 21.20 19.02 12.78
CA SER A 157 19.97 19.35 12.03
C SER A 157 19.03 18.17 11.84
N THR A 158 19.32 17.01 12.43
CA THR A 158 18.53 15.80 12.29
C THR A 158 17.44 15.71 13.36
N GLU A 159 16.17 15.60 12.93
CA GLU A 159 15.06 15.20 13.79
C GLU A 159 15.07 13.69 14.03
N VAL A 160 14.64 13.26 15.20
CA VAL A 160 14.67 11.85 15.60
C VAL A 160 13.28 11.34 15.91
N ILE A 161 12.89 10.28 15.20
CA ILE A 161 11.65 9.54 15.42
C ILE A 161 12.02 8.14 15.91
N SER A 162 11.49 7.74 17.06
CA SER A 162 11.71 6.39 17.56
C SER A 162 10.86 5.37 16.78
N GLY A 163 11.52 4.49 16.04
CA GLY A 163 10.93 3.31 15.42
C GLY A 163 11.11 2.05 16.27
N ASN A 164 11.87 2.13 17.36
CA ASN A 164 12.20 0.99 18.21
C ASN A 164 10.93 0.29 18.73
N GLY A 165 10.78 -0.98 18.39
CA GLY A 165 9.59 -1.78 18.75
C GLY A 165 8.34 -1.49 17.92
N ARG A 166 8.43 -0.67 16.85
CA ARG A 166 7.33 -0.34 15.94
C ARG A 166 7.57 -0.94 14.57
N ILE A 167 6.45 -1.22 13.88
CA ILE A 167 6.46 -1.66 12.49
C ILE A 167 6.41 -0.41 11.60
N LEU A 168 7.26 -0.38 10.58
CA LEU A 168 7.28 0.65 9.54
C LEU A 168 6.86 0.05 8.20
N THR A 169 5.86 0.65 7.56
CA THR A 169 5.43 0.31 6.20
C THR A 169 5.50 1.53 5.30
N ALA A 170 5.53 1.31 3.99
CA ALA A 170 5.18 2.37 3.06
C ALA A 170 3.72 2.80 3.27
N GLY A 171 3.41 4.04 2.91
CA GLY A 171 2.04 4.52 2.88
C GLY A 171 1.21 3.81 1.82
N GLY A 172 -0.05 3.53 2.14
CA GLY A 172 -0.98 2.87 1.24
C GLY A 172 -1.27 3.71 -0.01
N VAL A 173 -1.50 3.01 -1.12
CA VAL A 173 -1.96 3.56 -2.41
C VAL A 173 -3.33 2.97 -2.70
N ASP A 174 -4.35 3.80 -2.66
CA ASP A 174 -5.72 3.39 -2.99
C ASP A 174 -6.06 3.81 -4.41
N THR A 175 -6.38 2.84 -5.25
CA THR A 175 -6.62 3.07 -6.69
C THR A 175 -8.09 3.18 -7.07
N HIS A 176 -9.00 3.13 -6.09
CA HIS A 176 -10.43 3.19 -6.35
C HIS A 176 -11.11 4.11 -5.32
N VAL A 177 -11.11 5.41 -5.61
CA VAL A 177 -11.65 6.44 -4.70
C VAL A 177 -12.65 7.33 -5.44
N HIS A 178 -13.88 7.41 -4.92
CA HIS A 178 -14.88 8.37 -5.37
C HIS A 178 -14.68 9.70 -4.62
N PHE A 179 -14.40 10.79 -5.34
CA PHE A 179 -14.18 12.10 -4.73
C PHE A 179 -15.52 12.80 -4.46
N ILE A 180 -16.24 12.29 -3.45
CA ILE A 180 -17.55 12.83 -3.04
C ILE A 180 -17.37 13.85 -1.90
N CYS A 181 -16.76 13.44 -0.79
CA CYS A 181 -16.55 14.28 0.38
C CYS A 181 -15.06 14.41 0.72
N PRO A 182 -14.50 15.62 0.78
CA PRO A 182 -13.06 15.82 1.05
C PRO A 182 -12.57 15.29 2.39
N GLU A 183 -13.44 15.17 3.39
CA GLU A 183 -13.09 14.60 4.71
C GLU A 183 -12.54 13.18 4.62
N GLN A 184 -12.84 12.42 3.57
CA GLN A 184 -12.26 11.10 3.35
C GLN A 184 -10.72 11.12 3.30
N ILE A 185 -10.09 12.24 2.94
CA ILE A 185 -8.62 12.37 2.93
C ILE A 185 -8.05 12.26 4.35
N HIS A 186 -8.77 12.77 5.35
CA HIS A 186 -8.38 12.64 6.75
C HIS A 186 -8.50 11.17 7.21
N GLU A 187 -9.56 10.48 6.81
CA GLU A 187 -9.74 9.04 7.06
C GLU A 187 -8.66 8.19 6.36
N ALA A 188 -8.28 8.57 5.13
CA ALA A 188 -7.17 7.94 4.41
C ALA A 188 -5.88 7.98 5.23
N LEU A 189 -5.48 9.17 5.64
CA LEU A 189 -4.24 9.36 6.44
C LEU A 189 -4.33 8.69 7.81
N ALA A 190 -5.49 8.77 8.48
CA ALA A 190 -5.72 8.11 9.76
C ALA A 190 -5.65 6.59 9.68
N SER A 191 -5.81 6.00 8.49
CA SER A 191 -5.68 4.57 8.22
C SER A 191 -4.36 4.18 7.53
N GLY A 192 -3.45 5.14 7.31
CA GLY A 192 -2.14 4.89 6.70
C GLY A 192 -2.10 4.94 5.17
N VAL A 193 -3.16 5.45 4.52
CA VAL A 193 -3.19 5.67 3.07
C VAL A 193 -2.64 7.07 2.77
N THR A 194 -1.66 7.17 1.89
CA THR A 194 -0.95 8.43 1.57
C THR A 194 -1.08 8.85 0.12
N THR A 195 -1.61 7.97 -0.73
CA THR A 195 -1.83 8.22 -2.16
C THR A 195 -3.22 7.73 -2.55
N VAL A 196 -3.98 8.57 -3.24
CA VAL A 196 -5.32 8.25 -3.71
C VAL A 196 -5.44 8.47 -5.22
N ILE A 197 -5.99 7.47 -5.89
CA ILE A 197 -6.26 7.51 -7.34
C ILE A 197 -7.75 7.26 -7.53
N GLY A 198 -8.41 8.12 -8.31
CA GLY A 198 -9.83 8.01 -8.55
C GLY A 198 -10.39 9.19 -9.30
N GLY A 199 -11.66 9.47 -9.09
CA GLY A 199 -12.33 10.58 -9.74
C GLY A 199 -13.65 10.93 -9.08
N GLY A 200 -14.17 12.10 -9.44
CA GLY A 200 -15.41 12.63 -8.94
C GLY A 200 -15.36 14.14 -8.78
N THR A 201 -16.51 14.73 -8.54
CA THR A 201 -16.70 16.19 -8.44
C THR A 201 -17.60 16.58 -7.25
N GLY A 202 -17.74 15.70 -6.27
CA GLY A 202 -18.70 15.83 -5.20
C GLY A 202 -19.86 14.83 -5.33
N PRO A 203 -20.98 15.02 -4.61
CA PRO A 203 -22.10 14.07 -4.57
C PRO A 203 -23.04 14.18 -5.79
N ALA A 204 -22.48 14.37 -6.98
CA ALA A 204 -23.22 14.28 -8.23
C ALA A 204 -23.40 12.82 -8.63
N GLU A 205 -24.46 12.48 -9.36
CA GLU A 205 -24.79 11.12 -9.76
C GLU A 205 -23.62 10.43 -10.47
N GLY A 206 -22.95 11.13 -11.39
CA GLY A 206 -21.76 10.60 -12.07
C GLY A 206 -20.59 10.30 -11.16
N SER A 207 -20.42 11.02 -10.04
CA SER A 207 -19.36 10.75 -9.05
C SER A 207 -19.76 9.66 -8.06
N THR A 208 -21.03 9.63 -7.65
CA THR A 208 -21.57 8.60 -6.74
C THR A 208 -21.55 7.24 -7.37
N ALA A 209 -21.95 7.11 -8.63
CA ALA A 209 -21.95 5.84 -9.36
C ALA A 209 -20.54 5.46 -9.87
N THR A 210 -19.74 6.45 -10.30
CA THR A 210 -18.49 6.19 -11.03
C THR A 210 -17.30 6.98 -10.49
N THR A 211 -16.09 6.46 -10.68
CA THR A 211 -14.82 7.11 -10.26
C THR A 211 -14.23 7.97 -11.38
N VAL A 212 -15.02 8.86 -12.00
CA VAL A 212 -14.57 9.68 -13.13
C VAL A 212 -14.55 11.16 -12.81
N THR A 213 -13.55 11.88 -13.32
CA THR A 213 -13.52 13.33 -13.38
C THR A 213 -13.57 13.72 -14.87
N PRO A 214 -14.75 14.17 -15.39
CA PRO A 214 -14.95 14.30 -16.83
C PRO A 214 -14.50 15.64 -17.38
N GLY A 215 -13.66 15.63 -18.44
CA GLY A 215 -13.27 16.80 -19.21
C GLY A 215 -12.35 17.78 -18.48
N GLU A 216 -11.65 18.62 -19.26
CA GLU A 216 -10.63 19.55 -18.80
C GLU A 216 -11.10 20.48 -17.66
N TRP A 217 -12.33 20.99 -17.79
CA TRP A 217 -12.85 21.94 -16.80
C TRP A 217 -12.96 21.32 -15.40
N HIS A 218 -13.55 20.14 -15.30
CA HIS A 218 -13.69 19.45 -13.99
C HIS A 218 -12.34 18.97 -13.46
N ILE A 219 -11.48 18.42 -14.33
CA ILE A 219 -10.14 17.96 -13.95
C ILE A 219 -9.35 19.10 -13.29
N THR A 220 -9.36 20.27 -13.92
CA THR A 220 -8.72 21.47 -13.38
C THR A 220 -9.31 21.87 -12.02
N ARG A 221 -10.64 21.94 -11.89
CA ARG A 221 -11.31 22.33 -10.63
C ARG A 221 -11.01 21.34 -9.49
N VAL A 222 -10.96 20.05 -9.79
CA VAL A 222 -10.64 19.01 -8.79
C VAL A 222 -9.18 19.13 -8.33
N PHE A 223 -8.22 19.33 -9.24
CA PHE A 223 -6.84 19.60 -8.83
C PHE A 223 -6.72 20.85 -7.95
N GLU A 224 -7.41 21.93 -8.29
CA GLU A 224 -7.44 23.15 -7.47
C GLU A 224 -8.00 22.89 -6.08
N SER A 225 -9.08 22.10 -5.97
CA SER A 225 -9.70 21.79 -4.68
C SER A 225 -8.84 20.88 -3.81
N LEU A 226 -8.00 20.05 -4.41
CA LEU A 226 -7.12 19.09 -3.72
C LEU A 226 -5.71 19.64 -3.44
N ASP A 227 -5.40 20.87 -3.87
CA ASP A 227 -4.06 21.45 -3.78
C ASP A 227 -3.53 21.49 -2.35
N ALA A 228 -4.38 21.78 -1.34
CA ALA A 228 -3.98 21.88 0.06
C ALA A 228 -4.01 20.57 0.85
N TYR A 229 -4.42 19.44 0.25
CA TYR A 229 -4.53 18.16 0.97
C TYR A 229 -3.20 17.38 0.98
N PRO A 230 -2.80 16.82 2.14
CA PRO A 230 -1.50 16.16 2.32
C PRO A 230 -1.50 14.70 1.83
N VAL A 231 -1.95 14.47 0.60
CA VAL A 231 -1.91 13.17 -0.08
C VAL A 231 -1.44 13.34 -1.52
N ASN A 232 -0.84 12.32 -2.08
CA ASN A 232 -0.59 12.30 -3.51
C ASN A 232 -1.89 11.97 -4.25
N ILE A 233 -2.08 12.57 -5.41
CA ILE A 233 -3.31 12.50 -6.19
C ILE A 233 -3.02 11.96 -7.58
N GLY A 234 -3.86 11.04 -8.08
CA GLY A 234 -3.98 10.69 -9.47
C GLY A 234 -5.44 10.74 -9.90
N LEU A 235 -5.77 11.48 -10.96
CA LEU A 235 -7.13 11.57 -11.46
C LEU A 235 -7.38 10.60 -12.62
N LEU A 236 -8.58 9.99 -12.61
CA LEU A 236 -9.10 9.19 -13.70
C LEU A 236 -10.15 9.99 -14.47
N GLY A 237 -9.94 10.13 -15.77
CA GLY A 237 -10.88 10.76 -16.69
C GLY A 237 -12.04 9.83 -17.06
N LYS A 238 -13.08 10.38 -17.67
CA LYS A 238 -14.22 9.63 -18.21
C LYS A 238 -13.80 8.91 -19.49
N GLY A 239 -13.64 7.56 -19.40
CA GLY A 239 -13.24 6.72 -20.50
C GLY A 239 -14.37 6.24 -21.41
N SER A 240 -15.64 6.44 -21.00
CA SER A 240 -16.82 5.90 -21.69
C SER A 240 -17.18 6.74 -22.92
N THR A 241 -16.33 6.70 -23.94
CA THR A 241 -16.56 7.29 -25.27
C THR A 241 -15.69 6.60 -26.33
N VAL A 242 -16.13 6.60 -27.56
CA VAL A 242 -15.35 6.17 -28.73
C VAL A 242 -14.58 7.31 -29.38
N ASN A 243 -14.72 8.54 -28.89
CA ASN A 243 -14.07 9.73 -29.45
C ASN A 243 -12.67 9.92 -28.85
N ALA A 244 -11.65 9.59 -29.63
CA ALA A 244 -10.26 9.70 -29.22
C ALA A 244 -9.83 11.14 -28.87
N ASP A 245 -10.37 12.17 -29.54
CA ASP A 245 -10.03 13.57 -29.25
C ASP A 245 -10.51 13.96 -27.85
N ALA A 246 -11.73 13.55 -27.47
CA ALA A 246 -12.26 13.80 -26.13
C ALA A 246 -11.47 13.08 -25.02
N LEU A 247 -10.90 11.91 -25.32
CA LEU A 247 -10.00 11.21 -24.41
C LEU A 247 -8.65 11.93 -24.30
N ASN A 248 -8.06 12.32 -25.43
CA ASN A 248 -6.76 13.04 -25.44
C ASN A 248 -6.83 14.39 -24.72
N GLU A 249 -7.92 15.14 -24.86
CA GLU A 249 -8.15 16.38 -24.11
C GLU A 249 -8.05 16.18 -22.60
N GLN A 250 -8.60 15.11 -22.07
CA GLN A 250 -8.53 14.79 -20.64
C GLN A 250 -7.10 14.41 -20.20
N VAL A 251 -6.35 13.67 -21.05
CA VAL A 251 -4.93 13.38 -20.76
C VAL A 251 -4.13 14.67 -20.73
N ASP A 252 -4.35 15.59 -21.67
CA ASP A 252 -3.68 16.89 -21.70
C ASP A 252 -4.04 17.80 -20.52
N ALA A 253 -5.21 17.57 -19.92
CA ALA A 253 -5.64 18.22 -18.68
C ALA A 253 -5.01 17.62 -17.42
N GLY A 254 -4.37 16.44 -17.50
CA GLY A 254 -3.56 15.88 -16.43
C GLY A 254 -4.04 14.56 -15.81
N VAL A 255 -4.99 13.83 -16.41
CA VAL A 255 -5.37 12.51 -15.88
C VAL A 255 -4.24 11.50 -16.10
N ILE A 256 -4.11 10.51 -15.19
CA ILE A 256 -3.16 9.41 -15.28
C ILE A 256 -3.76 8.14 -15.90
N GLY A 257 -5.03 8.20 -16.25
CA GLY A 257 -5.78 7.09 -16.82
C GLY A 257 -7.23 7.42 -17.02
N PHE A 258 -7.95 6.42 -17.46
CA PHE A 258 -9.40 6.50 -17.65
C PHE A 258 -10.11 5.48 -16.78
N LYS A 259 -11.32 5.83 -16.35
CA LYS A 259 -12.31 4.90 -15.85
C LYS A 259 -13.38 4.70 -16.92
N VAL A 260 -13.60 3.46 -17.33
CA VAL A 260 -14.79 3.03 -18.06
C VAL A 260 -15.76 2.39 -17.06
N HIS A 261 -17.02 2.77 -17.11
CA HIS A 261 -18.07 2.33 -16.21
C HIS A 261 -19.38 2.09 -16.97
N GLU A 262 -20.13 1.06 -16.59
CA GLU A 262 -21.39 0.68 -17.25
C GLU A 262 -22.43 1.80 -17.30
N ASP A 263 -22.58 2.60 -16.24
CA ASP A 263 -23.55 3.72 -16.19
C ASP A 263 -23.29 4.79 -17.27
N TRP A 264 -22.06 4.88 -17.75
CA TRP A 264 -21.68 5.72 -18.88
C TRP A 264 -21.54 4.95 -20.20
N GLY A 265 -21.65 3.63 -20.15
CA GLY A 265 -21.46 2.70 -21.25
C GLY A 265 -20.07 2.03 -21.23
N ALA A 266 -20.06 0.70 -21.07
CA ALA A 266 -18.86 -0.14 -21.07
C ALA A 266 -18.90 -1.16 -22.23
N THR A 267 -19.26 -0.70 -23.44
CA THR A 267 -19.32 -1.54 -24.62
C THR A 267 -17.92 -1.97 -25.08
N PRO A 268 -17.76 -3.10 -25.78
CA PRO A 268 -16.48 -3.49 -26.36
C PRO A 268 -15.80 -2.40 -27.21
N ALA A 269 -16.60 -1.62 -27.95
CA ALA A 269 -16.08 -0.52 -28.78
C ALA A 269 -15.52 0.63 -27.92
N VAL A 270 -16.18 0.96 -26.82
CA VAL A 270 -15.70 1.96 -25.85
C VAL A 270 -14.41 1.51 -25.20
N ILE A 271 -14.35 0.24 -24.77
CA ILE A 271 -13.15 -0.33 -24.15
C ILE A 271 -11.98 -0.33 -25.14
N ASP A 272 -12.21 -0.71 -26.41
CA ASP A 272 -11.19 -0.70 -27.45
C ASP A 272 -10.65 0.72 -27.70
N ALA A 273 -11.53 1.70 -27.87
CA ALA A 273 -11.14 3.10 -28.11
C ALA A 273 -10.36 3.69 -26.91
N ALA A 274 -10.81 3.42 -25.69
CA ALA A 274 -10.10 3.87 -24.50
C ALA A 274 -8.70 3.22 -24.38
N LEU A 275 -8.58 1.92 -24.62
CA LEU A 275 -7.31 1.20 -24.63
C LEU A 275 -6.35 1.73 -25.71
N GLU A 276 -6.86 2.09 -26.89
CA GLU A 276 -6.03 2.66 -27.96
C GLU A 276 -5.40 4.00 -27.55
N VAL A 277 -6.17 4.88 -26.92
CA VAL A 277 -5.61 6.13 -26.38
C VAL A 277 -4.65 5.85 -25.22
N CYS A 278 -4.96 4.88 -24.35
CA CYS A 278 -4.05 4.47 -23.28
C CYS A 278 -2.69 3.99 -23.82
N GLU A 279 -2.68 3.18 -24.87
CA GLU A 279 -1.46 2.71 -25.53
C GLU A 279 -0.63 3.89 -26.06
N ASN A 280 -1.28 4.84 -26.74
CA ASN A 280 -0.62 5.99 -27.37
C ASN A 280 -0.09 7.01 -26.32
N ARG A 281 -0.79 7.18 -25.20
CA ARG A 281 -0.50 8.20 -24.19
C ARG A 281 0.20 7.64 -22.94
N GLN A 282 0.45 6.33 -22.90
CA GLN A 282 1.09 5.64 -21.78
C GLN A 282 0.37 5.91 -20.45
N VAL A 283 -0.95 5.72 -20.42
CA VAL A 283 -1.82 5.84 -19.24
C VAL A 283 -2.61 4.56 -19.00
N GLN A 284 -3.20 4.37 -17.82
CA GLN A 284 -3.90 3.14 -17.46
C GLN A 284 -5.40 3.22 -17.75
N LEU A 285 -6.01 2.07 -18.10
CA LEU A 285 -7.45 1.90 -18.11
C LEU A 285 -7.91 1.15 -16.85
N ALA A 286 -8.79 1.76 -16.06
CA ALA A 286 -9.52 1.11 -14.98
C ALA A 286 -10.94 0.78 -15.45
N LEU A 287 -11.35 -0.48 -15.32
CA LEU A 287 -12.61 -0.96 -15.86
C LEU A 287 -13.55 -1.47 -14.77
N HIS A 288 -14.77 -0.91 -14.75
CA HIS A 288 -15.98 -1.51 -14.23
C HIS A 288 -16.81 -1.99 -15.42
N ALA A 289 -16.90 -3.31 -15.62
CA ALA A 289 -17.54 -3.88 -16.78
C ALA A 289 -19.07 -3.88 -16.67
N ASP A 290 -19.72 -4.24 -17.77
CA ASP A 290 -21.18 -4.28 -17.93
C ASP A 290 -21.81 -5.42 -17.08
N SER A 291 -22.39 -5.07 -15.95
CA SER A 291 -22.95 -6.03 -14.99
C SER A 291 -24.25 -6.68 -15.48
N LEU A 292 -25.01 -5.96 -16.27
CA LEU A 292 -26.29 -6.43 -16.82
C LEU A 292 -26.13 -7.27 -18.09
N ASN A 293 -24.91 -7.38 -18.61
CA ASN A 293 -24.64 -8.03 -19.90
C ASN A 293 -25.45 -7.42 -21.07
N GLU A 294 -25.71 -6.10 -21.03
CA GLU A 294 -26.52 -5.40 -22.02
C GLU A 294 -25.81 -5.27 -23.38
N SER A 295 -24.50 -5.05 -23.35
CA SER A 295 -23.66 -4.85 -24.54
C SER A 295 -22.84 -6.08 -24.93
N GLY A 296 -22.98 -7.17 -24.19
CA GLY A 296 -22.28 -8.43 -24.41
C GLY A 296 -21.97 -9.13 -23.09
N PHE A 297 -21.40 -10.32 -23.20
CA PHE A 297 -20.98 -11.13 -22.05
C PHE A 297 -19.48 -10.99 -21.79
N LEU A 298 -18.97 -11.65 -20.78
CA LEU A 298 -17.56 -11.63 -20.39
C LEU A 298 -16.61 -11.84 -21.58
N ASP A 299 -16.95 -12.77 -22.49
CA ASP A 299 -16.12 -13.07 -23.67
C ASP A 299 -15.97 -11.87 -24.62
N SER A 300 -17.02 -11.05 -24.75
CA SER A 300 -16.98 -9.82 -25.57
C SER A 300 -16.03 -8.79 -24.97
N THR A 301 -16.08 -8.60 -23.66
CA THR A 301 -15.17 -7.71 -22.93
C THR A 301 -13.73 -8.26 -22.96
N ARG A 302 -13.55 -9.57 -22.75
CA ARG A 302 -12.23 -10.23 -22.86
C ARG A 302 -11.62 -10.06 -24.25
N ALA A 303 -12.43 -10.19 -25.32
CA ALA A 303 -11.97 -9.97 -26.69
C ALA A 303 -11.46 -8.56 -26.93
N ALA A 304 -12.07 -7.53 -26.31
CA ALA A 304 -11.64 -6.15 -26.42
C ALA A 304 -10.24 -5.89 -25.80
N PHE A 305 -9.75 -6.78 -24.92
CA PHE A 305 -8.38 -6.69 -24.36
C PHE A 305 -7.30 -7.20 -25.32
N THR A 306 -7.66 -7.65 -26.52
CA THR A 306 -6.72 -8.13 -27.52
C THR A 306 -6.94 -7.38 -28.83
N LYS A 307 -5.86 -6.81 -29.40
CA LYS A 307 -5.88 -6.15 -30.71
C LYS A 307 -4.71 -6.68 -31.54
N ASP A 308 -4.97 -7.11 -32.74
CA ASP A 308 -3.98 -7.66 -33.68
C ASP A 308 -3.10 -8.78 -33.05
N GLY A 309 -3.69 -9.60 -32.20
CA GLY A 309 -3.01 -10.69 -31.47
C GLY A 309 -2.20 -10.24 -30.26
N LYS A 310 -2.07 -8.95 -30.00
CA LYS A 310 -1.41 -8.40 -28.81
C LYS A 310 -2.42 -8.22 -27.67
N LYS A 311 -2.12 -8.81 -26.51
CA LYS A 311 -2.87 -8.56 -25.27
C LYS A 311 -2.50 -7.17 -24.72
N ARG A 312 -3.50 -6.41 -24.27
CA ARG A 312 -3.38 -5.06 -23.71
C ARG A 312 -3.63 -5.08 -22.22
N SER A 313 -2.78 -4.41 -21.45
CA SER A 313 -2.90 -4.32 -19.99
C SER A 313 -4.18 -3.57 -19.60
N VAL A 314 -4.90 -4.06 -18.60
CA VAL A 314 -6.11 -3.43 -18.06
C VAL A 314 -6.22 -3.66 -16.56
N HIS A 315 -6.51 -2.60 -15.82
CA HIS A 315 -6.80 -2.66 -14.40
C HIS A 315 -8.29 -2.94 -14.20
N ILE A 316 -8.63 -4.09 -13.64
CA ILE A 316 -10.01 -4.47 -13.37
C ILE A 316 -10.34 -4.17 -11.91
N PHE A 317 -11.35 -3.33 -11.69
CA PHE A 317 -11.89 -3.03 -10.38
C PHE A 317 -12.80 -4.16 -9.90
N HIS A 318 -12.90 -4.35 -8.58
CA HIS A 318 -13.80 -5.34 -7.93
C HIS A 318 -14.02 -6.60 -8.81
N VAL A 319 -12.90 -7.23 -9.18
CA VAL A 319 -12.87 -8.37 -10.15
C VAL A 319 -13.73 -9.57 -9.73
N GLU A 320 -14.10 -9.63 -8.46
CA GLU A 320 -15.03 -10.64 -7.92
C GLU A 320 -16.45 -10.49 -8.52
N GLY A 321 -16.85 -9.28 -8.89
CA GLY A 321 -18.09 -8.97 -9.58
C GLY A 321 -19.20 -8.36 -8.74
N ALA A 322 -19.18 -8.45 -7.41
CA ALA A 322 -20.23 -7.89 -6.56
C ALA A 322 -20.30 -6.36 -6.64
N GLY A 323 -19.16 -5.68 -6.72
CA GLY A 323 -19.08 -4.23 -6.91
C GLY A 323 -19.46 -3.78 -8.33
N GLY A 324 -19.53 -4.69 -9.28
CA GLY A 324 -19.89 -4.45 -10.68
C GLY A 324 -18.99 -5.21 -11.63
N GLY A 325 -19.58 -5.79 -12.64
CA GLY A 325 -18.94 -6.59 -13.66
C GLY A 325 -19.79 -7.77 -14.07
N HIS A 326 -19.47 -8.37 -15.22
CA HIS A 326 -20.26 -9.44 -15.80
C HIS A 326 -20.69 -10.50 -14.79
N ALA A 327 -21.99 -10.67 -14.62
CA ALA A 327 -22.54 -11.69 -13.74
C ALA A 327 -22.80 -12.98 -14.54
N PRO A 328 -22.40 -14.16 -14.00
CA PRO A 328 -21.77 -14.37 -12.69
C PRO A 328 -20.26 -14.56 -12.72
N ASP A 329 -19.60 -14.39 -13.86
CA ASP A 329 -18.29 -14.97 -14.19
C ASP A 329 -17.14 -13.97 -14.33
N MET A 330 -17.33 -12.70 -13.93
CA MET A 330 -16.31 -11.65 -14.00
C MET A 330 -14.97 -12.08 -13.39
N ILE A 331 -15.01 -12.82 -12.28
CA ILE A 331 -13.84 -13.31 -11.57
C ILE A 331 -12.92 -14.17 -12.45
N GLU A 332 -13.44 -14.78 -13.52
CA GLU A 332 -12.62 -15.56 -14.46
C GLU A 332 -11.52 -14.75 -15.15
N LEU A 333 -11.64 -13.41 -15.21
CA LEU A 333 -10.59 -12.55 -15.73
C LEU A 333 -9.28 -12.62 -14.92
N VAL A 334 -9.32 -13.11 -13.69
CA VAL A 334 -8.12 -13.32 -12.87
C VAL A 334 -7.14 -14.30 -13.52
N LYS A 335 -7.58 -15.18 -14.42
CA LYS A 335 -6.69 -16.08 -15.17
C LYS A 335 -5.98 -15.44 -16.36
N GLU A 336 -6.28 -14.19 -16.70
CA GLU A 336 -5.65 -13.49 -17.81
C GLU A 336 -4.35 -12.79 -17.37
N PRO A 337 -3.20 -13.03 -18.02
CA PRO A 337 -1.91 -12.47 -17.59
C PRO A 337 -1.80 -10.96 -17.80
N ASN A 338 -2.58 -10.36 -18.69
CA ASN A 338 -2.63 -8.93 -18.96
C ASN A 338 -3.69 -8.19 -18.11
N VAL A 339 -4.45 -8.90 -17.29
CA VAL A 339 -5.38 -8.31 -16.33
C VAL A 339 -4.67 -8.05 -15.01
N LEU A 340 -4.79 -6.82 -14.52
CA LEU A 340 -4.30 -6.37 -13.22
C LEU A 340 -5.51 -6.29 -12.26
N PRO A 341 -5.81 -7.40 -11.54
CA PRO A 341 -7.05 -7.51 -10.80
C PRO A 341 -6.96 -6.84 -9.43
N ALA A 342 -7.99 -6.08 -9.08
CA ALA A 342 -8.18 -5.51 -7.76
C ALA A 342 -9.48 -5.98 -7.11
N SER A 343 -9.46 -6.10 -5.79
CA SER A 343 -10.65 -6.25 -4.95
C SER A 343 -11.00 -4.95 -4.25
N THR A 344 -12.24 -4.83 -3.81
CA THR A 344 -12.69 -3.76 -2.91
C THR A 344 -12.96 -4.32 -1.52
N ASN A 345 -12.80 -3.48 -0.51
CA ASN A 345 -12.80 -3.95 0.87
C ASN A 345 -14.12 -4.50 1.42
N PRO A 346 -15.33 -4.12 0.96
CA PRO A 346 -16.57 -4.63 1.53
C PRO A 346 -16.78 -6.14 1.37
N THR A 347 -16.24 -6.75 0.31
CA THR A 347 -16.33 -8.19 0.09
C THR A 347 -15.30 -8.99 0.90
N ARG A 348 -14.40 -8.33 1.62
CA ARG A 348 -13.24 -8.93 2.27
C ARG A 348 -13.29 -8.90 3.80
N PRO A 349 -12.98 -10.00 4.47
CA PRO A 349 -13.19 -11.38 4.01
C PRO A 349 -14.68 -11.75 3.99
N LEU A 350 -15.04 -12.92 3.43
CA LEU A 350 -16.42 -13.41 3.47
C LEU A 350 -16.83 -13.74 4.91
N THR A 351 -17.70 -12.91 5.48
CA THR A 351 -18.28 -13.07 6.81
C THR A 351 -19.78 -13.34 6.73
N VAL A 352 -20.39 -13.71 7.85
CA VAL A 352 -21.84 -13.89 7.94
C VAL A 352 -22.66 -12.64 7.57
N ASN A 353 -22.04 -11.46 7.64
CA ASN A 353 -22.70 -10.17 7.36
C ASN A 353 -22.36 -9.62 5.96
N THR A 354 -21.29 -10.11 5.31
CA THR A 354 -20.77 -9.51 4.07
C THR A 354 -21.82 -9.42 2.97
N VAL A 355 -22.57 -10.48 2.75
CA VAL A 355 -23.60 -10.54 1.69
C VAL A 355 -24.68 -9.49 1.93
N LYS A 356 -25.22 -9.42 3.16
CA LYS A 356 -26.26 -8.45 3.49
C LYS A 356 -25.76 -7.01 3.40
N GLU A 357 -24.60 -6.72 3.96
CA GLU A 357 -23.98 -5.40 3.89
C GLU A 357 -23.81 -4.96 2.43
N HIS A 358 -23.38 -5.87 1.57
CA HIS A 358 -23.13 -5.57 0.15
C HIS A 358 -24.44 -5.35 -0.63
N VAL A 359 -25.51 -6.11 -0.32
CA VAL A 359 -26.85 -5.88 -0.89
C VAL A 359 -27.36 -4.49 -0.49
N ASP A 360 -27.24 -4.12 0.78
CA ASP A 360 -27.66 -2.80 1.26
C ASP A 360 -26.88 -1.67 0.55
N MET A 361 -25.55 -1.84 0.35
CA MET A 361 -24.71 -0.89 -0.40
C MET A 361 -25.13 -0.81 -1.87
N MET A 362 -25.43 -1.95 -2.51
CA MET A 362 -25.87 -2.02 -3.90
C MET A 362 -27.18 -1.23 -4.10
N VAL A 363 -28.14 -1.39 -3.21
CA VAL A 363 -29.42 -0.67 -3.25
C VAL A 363 -29.19 0.84 -3.21
N VAL A 364 -28.31 1.32 -2.32
CA VAL A 364 -28.02 2.75 -2.18
C VAL A 364 -27.23 3.29 -3.38
N CYS A 365 -26.17 2.62 -3.79
CA CYS A 365 -25.26 3.14 -4.83
C CYS A 365 -25.87 3.14 -6.24
N HIS A 366 -26.74 2.18 -6.53
CA HIS A 366 -27.41 2.08 -7.84
C HIS A 366 -28.82 2.65 -7.86
N HIS A 367 -29.21 3.44 -6.83
CA HIS A 367 -30.51 4.09 -6.73
C HIS A 367 -31.69 3.12 -6.84
N LEU A 368 -31.50 1.88 -6.34
CA LEU A 368 -32.54 0.84 -6.35
C LEU A 368 -33.60 1.14 -5.26
N ASN A 369 -34.81 0.71 -5.52
CA ASN A 369 -35.90 0.82 -4.57
C ASN A 369 -36.18 -0.54 -3.89
N PRO A 370 -35.98 -0.69 -2.56
CA PRO A 370 -36.21 -1.96 -1.87
C PRO A 370 -37.67 -2.43 -1.89
N ASP A 371 -38.63 -1.56 -2.21
CA ASP A 371 -40.04 -1.89 -2.36
C ASP A 371 -40.40 -2.44 -3.75
N ILE A 372 -39.43 -2.40 -4.69
CA ILE A 372 -39.60 -2.94 -6.05
C ILE A 372 -38.94 -4.32 -6.15
N PRO A 373 -39.71 -5.41 -6.34
CA PRO A 373 -39.13 -6.75 -6.41
C PRO A 373 -38.09 -6.95 -7.53
N ALA A 374 -38.24 -6.25 -8.65
CA ALA A 374 -37.29 -6.33 -9.77
C ALA A 374 -35.93 -5.72 -9.39
N ASP A 375 -35.90 -4.60 -8.66
CA ASP A 375 -34.67 -3.96 -8.18
C ASP A 375 -33.96 -4.85 -7.17
N MET A 376 -34.70 -5.46 -6.24
CA MET A 376 -34.11 -6.40 -5.27
C MET A 376 -33.59 -7.67 -5.96
N ALA A 377 -34.30 -8.19 -6.95
CA ALA A 377 -33.82 -9.33 -7.75
C ALA A 377 -32.53 -9.00 -8.52
N PHE A 378 -32.40 -7.77 -9.01
CA PHE A 378 -31.17 -7.28 -9.62
C PHE A 378 -30.01 -7.24 -8.60
N ALA A 379 -30.21 -6.65 -7.42
CA ALA A 379 -29.20 -6.62 -6.37
C ALA A 379 -28.76 -8.05 -5.98
N ASP A 380 -29.71 -8.96 -5.71
CA ASP A 380 -29.43 -10.36 -5.38
C ASP A 380 -28.68 -11.09 -6.51
N SER A 381 -28.95 -10.75 -7.76
CA SER A 381 -28.29 -11.38 -8.91
C SER A 381 -26.79 -11.13 -8.97
N ARG A 382 -26.31 -10.05 -8.38
CA ARG A 382 -24.90 -9.63 -8.41
C ARG A 382 -24.09 -10.07 -7.19
N ILE A 383 -24.74 -10.26 -6.02
CA ILE A 383 -24.08 -10.54 -4.75
C ILE A 383 -24.02 -12.05 -4.53
N ARG A 384 -22.82 -12.63 -4.60
CA ARG A 384 -22.63 -14.08 -4.58
C ARG A 384 -21.59 -14.53 -3.55
N PRO A 385 -21.98 -15.31 -2.53
CA PRO A 385 -21.04 -15.84 -1.55
C PRO A 385 -19.96 -16.73 -2.15
N SER A 386 -20.23 -17.39 -3.27
CA SER A 386 -19.28 -18.30 -3.93
C SER A 386 -18.08 -17.56 -4.54
N THR A 387 -18.33 -16.45 -5.24
CA THR A 387 -17.27 -15.63 -5.81
C THR A 387 -16.50 -14.89 -4.72
N MET A 388 -17.15 -14.42 -3.66
CA MET A 388 -16.49 -13.82 -2.48
C MET A 388 -15.57 -14.82 -1.76
N ALA A 389 -15.99 -16.08 -1.62
CA ALA A 389 -15.15 -17.13 -1.03
C ALA A 389 -13.94 -17.45 -1.92
N ALA A 390 -14.16 -17.49 -3.23
CA ALA A 390 -13.07 -17.71 -4.20
C ALA A 390 -12.09 -16.53 -4.21
N GLU A 391 -12.59 -15.32 -4.08
CA GLU A 391 -11.77 -14.11 -4.00
C GLU A 391 -10.81 -14.13 -2.81
N ASP A 392 -11.26 -14.55 -1.60
CA ASP A 392 -10.39 -14.73 -0.44
C ASP A 392 -9.22 -15.68 -0.76
N LEU A 393 -9.51 -16.82 -1.38
CA LEU A 393 -8.52 -17.81 -1.73
C LEU A 393 -7.54 -17.29 -2.80
N LEU A 394 -8.05 -16.63 -3.84
CA LEU A 394 -7.23 -16.05 -4.91
C LEU A 394 -6.28 -14.95 -4.40
N HIS A 395 -6.69 -14.20 -3.37
CA HIS A 395 -5.78 -13.30 -2.67
C HIS A 395 -4.63 -14.04 -2.00
N ASP A 396 -4.91 -15.12 -1.29
CA ASP A 396 -3.88 -15.85 -0.56
C ASP A 396 -2.95 -16.64 -1.49
N MET A 397 -3.46 -17.07 -2.64
CA MET A 397 -2.65 -17.67 -3.72
C MET A 397 -1.76 -16.65 -4.44
N GLY A 398 -2.03 -15.34 -4.31
CA GLY A 398 -1.34 -14.28 -5.04
C GLY A 398 -1.86 -14.10 -6.47
N ALA A 399 -3.08 -14.52 -6.75
CA ALA A 399 -3.71 -14.37 -8.06
C ALA A 399 -4.45 -13.04 -8.22
N ILE A 400 -4.99 -12.47 -7.14
CA ILE A 400 -5.50 -11.09 -7.12
C ILE A 400 -4.41 -10.18 -6.55
N SER A 401 -3.99 -9.21 -7.36
CA SER A 401 -2.77 -8.46 -7.13
C SER A 401 -2.93 -7.26 -6.21
N MET A 402 -4.14 -6.70 -6.12
CA MET A 402 -4.39 -5.44 -5.41
C MET A 402 -5.62 -5.49 -4.51
N MET A 403 -5.58 -4.63 -3.49
CA MET A 403 -6.71 -4.26 -2.65
C MET A 403 -6.92 -2.75 -2.77
N SER A 404 -8.18 -2.32 -2.91
CA SER A 404 -8.61 -0.94 -2.95
C SER A 404 -9.83 -0.73 -2.05
N SER A 405 -10.30 0.51 -1.91
CA SER A 405 -11.38 0.78 -0.97
C SER A 405 -12.76 0.86 -1.61
N ASP A 406 -12.87 1.37 -2.82
CA ASP A 406 -14.14 1.83 -3.40
C ASP A 406 -14.81 2.92 -2.51
N ALA A 407 -13.97 3.84 -2.04
CA ALA A 407 -14.34 4.81 -1.01
C ALA A 407 -15.54 5.66 -1.42
N GLN A 408 -16.48 5.80 -0.49
CA GLN A 408 -17.69 6.61 -0.57
C GLN A 408 -18.75 6.13 -1.58
N ALA A 409 -18.50 5.08 -2.39
CA ALA A 409 -19.56 4.43 -3.14
C ALA A 409 -19.89 3.07 -2.51
N MET A 410 -19.18 1.99 -2.89
CA MET A 410 -19.42 0.68 -2.31
C MET A 410 -18.28 0.25 -1.37
N GLY A 411 -17.63 1.18 -0.65
CA GLY A 411 -16.55 0.86 0.26
C GLY A 411 -16.10 2.00 1.16
N ARG A 412 -15.06 1.74 1.98
CA ARG A 412 -14.57 2.66 3.01
C ARG A 412 -13.04 2.73 2.99
N ILE A 413 -12.48 3.92 2.75
CA ILE A 413 -11.02 4.10 2.68
C ILE A 413 -10.33 3.73 4.00
N GLY A 414 -10.96 4.02 5.13
CA GLY A 414 -10.44 3.72 6.46
C GLY A 414 -10.34 2.22 6.78
N GLU A 415 -10.94 1.34 5.98
CA GLU A 415 -10.95 -0.10 6.21
C GLU A 415 -10.07 -0.90 5.24
N MET A 416 -9.50 -0.26 4.23
CA MET A 416 -8.72 -0.95 3.19
C MET A 416 -7.56 -1.77 3.77
N VAL A 417 -6.72 -1.15 4.58
CA VAL A 417 -5.58 -1.82 5.22
C VAL A 417 -6.06 -2.90 6.19
N MET A 418 -7.02 -2.57 7.04
CA MET A 418 -7.55 -3.49 8.05
C MET A 418 -8.14 -4.76 7.42
N ARG A 419 -8.99 -4.63 6.41
CA ARG A 419 -9.65 -5.77 5.76
C ARG A 419 -8.68 -6.63 4.95
N THR A 420 -7.60 -6.03 4.43
CA THR A 420 -6.49 -6.79 3.83
C THR A 420 -5.88 -7.76 4.85
N TRP A 421 -5.59 -7.29 6.06
CA TRP A 421 -5.01 -8.13 7.11
C TRP A 421 -6.01 -9.10 7.75
N GLN A 422 -7.29 -8.75 7.80
CA GLN A 422 -8.35 -9.68 8.19
C GLN A 422 -8.43 -10.85 7.20
N THR A 423 -8.34 -10.59 5.90
CA THR A 423 -8.30 -11.63 4.87
C THR A 423 -7.09 -12.55 5.06
N ALA A 424 -5.90 -11.98 5.28
CA ALA A 424 -4.69 -12.76 5.55
C ALA A 424 -4.84 -13.67 6.79
N HIS A 425 -5.44 -13.15 7.85
CA HIS A 425 -5.74 -13.91 9.06
C HIS A 425 -6.68 -15.09 8.78
N VAL A 426 -7.79 -14.83 8.09
CA VAL A 426 -8.79 -15.85 7.76
C VAL A 426 -8.19 -16.95 6.91
N MET A 427 -7.38 -16.59 5.93
CA MET A 427 -6.72 -17.56 5.06
C MET A 427 -5.71 -18.42 5.82
N LYS A 428 -4.91 -17.82 6.70
CA LYS A 428 -4.02 -18.60 7.58
C LYS A 428 -4.79 -19.54 8.49
N SER A 429 -5.86 -19.05 9.10
CA SER A 429 -6.66 -19.84 10.06
C SER A 429 -7.36 -21.03 9.40
N ARG A 430 -7.74 -20.91 8.10
CA ARG A 430 -8.39 -21.98 7.35
C ARG A 430 -7.43 -22.95 6.68
N TYR A 431 -6.41 -22.41 6.00
CA TYR A 431 -5.57 -23.17 5.10
C TYR A 431 -4.13 -23.34 5.63
N GLY A 432 -3.83 -22.86 6.84
CA GLY A 432 -2.52 -22.96 7.43
C GLY A 432 -1.47 -22.04 6.79
N PRO A 433 -0.18 -22.36 6.97
CA PRO A 433 0.92 -21.59 6.39
C PRO A 433 0.97 -21.70 4.87
N LEU A 434 1.57 -20.71 4.20
CA LEU A 434 1.92 -20.82 2.80
C LEU A 434 3.06 -21.80 2.59
N LYS A 435 3.12 -22.45 1.42
CA LYS A 435 4.26 -23.31 1.08
C LYS A 435 5.60 -22.56 1.09
N GLU A 436 5.55 -21.30 0.69
CA GLU A 436 6.71 -20.39 0.69
C GLU A 436 7.19 -20.10 2.11
N ASP A 437 6.28 -19.93 3.07
CA ASP A 437 6.61 -19.78 4.48
C ASP A 437 7.17 -21.09 5.05
N LEU A 438 6.64 -22.24 4.64
CA LEU A 438 7.18 -23.56 5.01
C LEU A 438 8.57 -23.80 4.43
N ALA A 439 8.82 -23.42 3.18
CA ALA A 439 10.12 -23.59 2.53
C ALA A 439 11.23 -22.74 3.21
N ASN A 440 10.86 -21.58 3.72
CA ASN A 440 11.77 -20.69 4.45
C ASN A 440 11.87 -21.02 5.95
N ALA A 441 11.02 -21.91 6.45
CA ALA A 441 11.05 -22.28 7.86
C ALA A 441 12.30 -23.10 8.18
N LYS A 442 13.07 -22.66 9.15
CA LYS A 442 14.21 -23.41 9.67
C LYS A 442 13.79 -24.24 10.87
N VAL A 443 14.36 -25.45 10.98
CA VAL A 443 14.24 -26.24 12.20
C VAL A 443 14.88 -25.43 13.33
N ARG A 444 14.08 -25.01 14.28
CA ARG A 444 14.55 -24.35 15.50
C ARG A 444 14.65 -25.39 16.61
N THR A 445 15.80 -25.51 17.20
CA THR A 445 15.93 -26.16 18.51
C THR A 445 15.53 -25.13 19.57
N ILE A 446 14.71 -25.50 20.54
CA ILE A 446 14.25 -24.65 21.65
C ILE A 446 15.43 -24.04 22.44
N ALA A 447 16.62 -24.62 22.35
CA ALA A 447 17.85 -24.09 22.93
C ALA A 447 18.26 -22.73 22.35
N ASP A 448 17.88 -22.42 21.12
CA ASP A 448 18.26 -21.17 20.43
C ASP A 448 17.41 -19.96 20.83
N ASP A 449 16.22 -20.20 21.39
CA ASP A 449 15.22 -19.13 21.58
C ASP A 449 15.18 -18.53 22.98
N THR A 450 15.63 -19.22 24.02
CA THR A 450 15.29 -18.77 25.37
C THR A 450 16.48 -18.38 26.24
N GLY A 451 17.68 -18.88 25.98
CA GLY A 451 18.78 -18.75 26.96
C GLY A 451 18.40 -19.20 28.39
N LEU A 452 17.13 -19.58 28.55
CA LEU A 452 16.52 -20.09 29.76
C LEU A 452 16.32 -21.59 29.51
N GLY A 453 17.06 -22.41 30.17
CA GLY A 453 16.87 -23.86 30.19
C GLY A 453 15.45 -24.21 30.68
N SER A 454 14.43 -24.02 29.85
CA SER A 454 13.06 -24.36 30.18
C SER A 454 12.83 -25.86 29.92
N LYS A 455 12.40 -26.55 30.97
CA LYS A 455 12.07 -27.97 30.96
C LYS A 455 10.74 -28.32 30.29
N HIS A 456 10.26 -27.50 29.35
CA HIS A 456 9.04 -27.81 28.61
C HIS A 456 9.40 -28.50 27.29
N SER A 457 9.33 -29.83 27.35
CA SER A 457 9.40 -30.73 26.22
C SER A 457 8.23 -30.45 25.26
N HIS A 458 8.43 -29.57 24.28
CA HIS A 458 7.75 -29.69 23.01
C HIS A 458 8.67 -30.49 22.09
N ASN A 459 8.11 -31.44 21.34
CA ASN A 459 8.88 -32.28 20.43
C ASN A 459 9.82 -31.43 19.59
N ALA A 460 11.11 -31.72 19.66
CA ALA A 460 12.19 -31.00 18.98
C ALA A 460 12.06 -30.95 17.44
N ASP A 461 11.08 -31.66 16.90
CA ASP A 461 10.86 -31.81 15.46
C ASP A 461 9.67 -30.99 14.92
N THR A 462 9.04 -30.11 15.71
CA THR A 462 7.91 -29.31 15.21
C THR A 462 8.44 -28.05 14.54
N LEU A 463 8.40 -28.04 13.23
CA LEU A 463 8.66 -26.87 12.41
C LEU A 463 7.57 -25.82 12.67
N ILE A 464 7.95 -24.67 13.21
CA ILE A 464 7.02 -23.53 13.41
C ILE A 464 7.35 -22.48 12.37
N PRO A 465 6.60 -22.41 11.24
CA PRO A 465 6.84 -21.40 10.22
C PRO A 465 6.46 -20.00 10.74
N ASN A 466 7.13 -18.98 10.21
CA ASN A 466 6.65 -17.61 10.31
C ASN A 466 5.68 -17.31 9.14
N ASP A 467 5.15 -16.10 9.06
CA ASP A 467 4.25 -15.68 7.99
C ASP A 467 4.90 -14.57 7.12
N ASN A 468 6.21 -14.56 7.01
CA ASN A 468 6.92 -13.46 6.32
C ASN A 468 6.51 -13.36 4.86
N TYR A 469 6.42 -14.47 4.14
CA TYR A 469 6.04 -14.43 2.73
C TYR A 469 4.59 -13.97 2.55
N ARG A 470 3.67 -14.50 3.37
CA ARG A 470 2.27 -14.03 3.38
C ARG A 470 2.20 -12.53 3.73
N ALA A 471 2.89 -12.08 4.77
CA ALA A 471 2.87 -10.68 5.17
C ALA A 471 3.41 -9.76 4.07
N ARG A 472 4.50 -10.13 3.42
CA ARG A 472 5.09 -9.43 2.27
C ARG A 472 4.13 -9.41 1.06
N ARG A 473 3.42 -10.52 0.79
CA ARG A 473 2.39 -10.63 -0.26
C ARG A 473 1.22 -9.67 0.00
N TYR A 474 0.75 -9.61 1.23
CA TYR A 474 -0.43 -8.81 1.58
C TYR A 474 -0.10 -7.30 1.69
N VAL A 475 1.06 -6.91 2.20
CA VAL A 475 1.46 -5.49 2.18
C VAL A 475 1.63 -4.97 0.75
N ALA A 476 2.15 -5.79 -0.17
CA ALA A 476 2.30 -5.42 -1.58
C ALA A 476 0.98 -5.06 -2.27
N LYS A 477 -0.14 -5.62 -1.83
CA LYS A 477 -1.46 -5.43 -2.46
C LYS A 477 -2.00 -3.99 -2.36
N TYR A 478 -1.61 -3.25 -1.35
CA TYR A 478 -2.04 -1.88 -1.15
C TYR A 478 -0.88 -0.87 -1.11
N THR A 479 0.31 -1.29 -1.50
CA THR A 479 1.50 -0.44 -1.56
C THR A 479 2.13 -0.48 -2.95
N ILE A 480 3.04 -1.41 -3.23
CA ILE A 480 3.82 -1.43 -4.48
C ILE A 480 3.00 -1.84 -5.71
N ASN A 481 2.08 -2.80 -5.59
CA ASN A 481 1.35 -3.30 -6.76
C ASN A 481 0.41 -2.25 -7.38
N PRO A 482 -0.41 -1.50 -6.60
CA PRO A 482 -1.16 -0.39 -7.16
C PRO A 482 -0.26 0.73 -7.70
N ALA A 483 0.90 0.96 -7.11
CA ALA A 483 1.86 1.93 -7.63
C ALA A 483 2.42 1.52 -9.00
N LEU A 484 2.80 0.25 -9.18
CA LEU A 484 3.21 -0.34 -10.47
C LEU A 484 2.09 -0.23 -11.51
N THR A 485 0.86 -0.57 -11.12
CA THR A 485 -0.31 -0.54 -11.99
C THR A 485 -0.54 0.84 -12.61
N HIS A 486 -0.24 1.91 -11.88
CA HIS A 486 -0.43 3.30 -12.30
C HIS A 486 0.87 4.05 -12.63
N GLY A 487 2.01 3.36 -12.68
CA GLY A 487 3.30 3.94 -13.08
C GLY A 487 3.88 4.98 -12.12
N ILE A 488 3.52 4.90 -10.85
CA ILE A 488 4.00 5.81 -9.78
C ILE A 488 5.00 5.14 -8.82
N ASP A 489 5.37 3.90 -9.09
CA ASP A 489 6.27 3.08 -8.27
C ASP A 489 7.68 3.64 -8.14
N GLY A 490 8.12 4.48 -9.08
CA GLY A 490 9.36 5.25 -8.94
C GLY A 490 9.33 6.31 -7.84
N HIS A 491 8.16 6.66 -7.33
CA HIS A 491 7.98 7.73 -6.33
C HIS A 491 7.44 7.25 -4.99
N VAL A 492 6.57 6.23 -4.97
CA VAL A 492 5.85 5.75 -3.77
C VAL A 492 5.70 4.22 -3.79
N GLY A 493 5.07 3.65 -2.79
CA GLY A 493 4.63 2.25 -2.76
C GLY A 493 5.62 1.27 -2.11
N SER A 494 6.80 1.71 -1.71
CA SER A 494 7.74 0.86 -0.94
C SER A 494 8.76 1.67 -0.16
N VAL A 495 9.35 1.05 0.85
CA VAL A 495 10.44 1.62 1.65
C VAL A 495 11.75 1.36 0.91
N GLU A 496 12.07 2.23 -0.04
CA GLU A 496 13.26 2.13 -0.90
C GLU A 496 13.89 3.51 -1.09
N THR A 497 15.22 3.56 -1.22
CA THR A 497 15.94 4.82 -1.41
C THR A 497 15.52 5.54 -2.69
N GLY A 498 15.41 6.86 -2.62
CA GLY A 498 14.99 7.74 -3.72
C GLY A 498 13.48 8.01 -3.79
N LYS A 499 12.65 7.17 -3.16
CA LYS A 499 11.19 7.37 -3.09
C LYS A 499 10.81 8.41 -2.05
N LEU A 500 9.62 8.99 -2.18
CA LEU A 500 9.05 9.85 -1.15
C LEU A 500 9.01 9.11 0.19
N ALA A 501 9.38 9.79 1.25
CA ALA A 501 9.24 9.26 2.60
C ALA A 501 7.77 9.37 3.06
N ASP A 502 6.89 8.68 2.32
CA ASP A 502 5.50 8.43 2.66
C ASP A 502 5.46 7.14 3.46
N LEU A 503 5.49 7.27 4.78
CA LEU A 503 5.77 6.17 5.70
C LEU A 503 4.74 6.12 6.82
N VAL A 504 4.41 4.92 7.27
CA VAL A 504 3.49 4.70 8.39
C VAL A 504 4.16 3.89 9.48
N LEU A 505 4.17 4.43 10.69
CA LEU A 505 4.60 3.74 11.90
C LEU A 505 3.38 3.16 12.63
N TRP A 506 3.49 1.91 13.04
CA TRP A 506 2.45 1.16 13.73
C TRP A 506 2.96 0.60 15.05
N GLU A 507 2.19 0.73 16.12
CA GLU A 507 2.36 -0.13 17.29
C GLU A 507 1.95 -1.55 16.90
N PRO A 508 2.75 -2.61 17.15
CA PRO A 508 2.42 -3.98 16.71
C PRO A 508 1.02 -4.44 17.13
N LYS A 509 0.58 -4.07 18.35
CA LYS A 509 -0.76 -4.41 18.87
C LYS A 509 -1.91 -3.73 18.14
N PHE A 510 -1.64 -2.65 17.39
CA PHE A 510 -2.61 -1.90 16.60
C PHE A 510 -2.30 -1.89 15.11
N PHE A 511 -1.42 -2.78 14.68
CA PHE A 511 -1.02 -2.88 13.28
C PHE A 511 -2.22 -3.01 12.35
N GLY A 512 -2.26 -2.16 11.31
CA GLY A 512 -3.34 -2.13 10.33
C GLY A 512 -4.69 -1.58 10.82
N VAL A 513 -4.82 -1.29 12.12
CA VAL A 513 -6.04 -0.77 12.74
C VAL A 513 -5.94 0.72 13.01
N LYS A 514 -4.85 1.12 13.68
CA LYS A 514 -4.62 2.47 14.17
C LYS A 514 -3.14 2.80 14.01
N MET A 515 -2.85 3.73 13.12
CA MET A 515 -1.48 4.19 12.91
C MET A 515 -0.96 4.90 14.18
N HIS A 516 0.34 4.80 14.42
CA HIS A 516 1.01 5.62 15.44
C HIS A 516 1.37 7.00 14.89
N MET A 517 2.03 7.03 13.73
CA MET A 517 2.39 8.24 12.99
C MET A 517 2.35 7.98 11.49
N VAL A 518 2.04 9.03 10.72
CA VAL A 518 2.14 9.05 9.25
C VAL A 518 3.06 10.18 8.84
N LEU A 519 4.09 9.86 8.08
CA LEU A 519 4.95 10.83 7.41
C LEU A 519 4.50 11.00 5.97
N LYS A 520 4.45 12.24 5.51
CA LYS A 520 4.24 12.62 4.12
C LYS A 520 5.46 13.39 3.61
N GLY A 521 6.13 12.84 2.61
CA GLY A 521 7.36 13.44 2.10
C GLY A 521 8.32 13.81 3.25
N GLY A 522 8.49 12.91 4.21
CA GLY A 522 9.38 13.07 5.35
C GLY A 522 8.88 13.97 6.50
N GLN A 523 7.73 14.62 6.36
CA GLN A 523 7.14 15.42 7.45
C GLN A 523 6.06 14.63 8.19
N LEU A 524 5.99 14.78 9.52
CA LEU A 524 4.87 14.25 10.30
C LEU A 524 3.58 14.96 9.91
N ALA A 525 2.66 14.22 9.30
CA ALA A 525 1.37 14.71 8.83
C ALA A 525 0.22 14.33 9.77
N TYR A 526 0.22 13.10 10.27
CA TYR A 526 -0.78 12.59 11.22
C TYR A 526 -0.11 11.81 12.36
N ALA A 527 -0.67 11.91 13.54
CA ALA A 527 -0.20 11.15 14.71
C ALA A 527 -1.34 10.90 15.71
N GLN A 528 -1.16 9.90 16.55
CA GLN A 528 -2.03 9.69 17.72
C GLN A 528 -1.62 10.70 18.79
N VAL A 529 -2.50 11.66 19.06
CA VAL A 529 -2.26 12.74 20.03
C VAL A 529 -3.43 12.81 21.02
N GLY A 530 -3.11 12.95 22.30
CA GLY A 530 -4.09 13.17 23.36
C GLY A 530 -4.68 14.58 23.35
N ASP A 531 -5.15 15.06 24.51
CA ASP A 531 -5.69 16.41 24.64
C ASP A 531 -4.63 17.47 24.32
N ALA A 532 -4.90 18.31 23.32
CA ALA A 532 -3.96 19.36 22.88
C ALA A 532 -3.75 20.47 23.92
N ASN A 533 -4.65 20.62 24.89
CA ASN A 533 -4.52 21.58 25.99
C ASN A 533 -3.82 21.01 27.24
N ALA A 534 -3.48 19.72 27.22
CA ALA A 534 -2.77 19.12 28.35
C ALA A 534 -1.30 19.59 28.40
N SER A 535 -0.71 19.62 29.60
CA SER A 535 0.72 19.89 29.77
C SER A 535 1.61 18.79 29.18
N ILE A 536 1.05 17.60 28.96
CA ILE A 536 1.64 16.48 28.22
C ILE A 536 0.64 16.05 27.13
N THR A 537 1.15 15.52 26.00
CA THR A 537 0.32 15.17 24.83
C THR A 537 -0.21 13.73 24.87
N THR A 538 -0.09 13.05 26.00
CA THR A 538 -0.39 11.62 26.16
C THR A 538 -1.63 11.25 26.98
N PRO A 539 -2.48 12.16 27.52
CA PRO A 539 -3.72 11.75 28.19
C PRO A 539 -4.74 11.18 27.19
N GLN A 540 -5.46 10.15 27.62
CA GLN A 540 -6.54 9.54 26.86
C GLN A 540 -7.74 10.50 26.72
N PRO A 541 -8.53 10.43 25.65
CA PRO A 541 -8.36 9.52 24.49
C PRO A 541 -7.27 10.00 23.50
N TYR A 542 -6.52 9.04 22.93
CA TYR A 542 -5.67 9.31 21.78
C TYR A 542 -6.51 9.31 20.51
N LEU A 543 -6.44 10.38 19.73
CA LEU A 543 -7.13 10.51 18.46
C LEU A 543 -6.12 10.68 17.32
N PRO A 544 -6.41 10.18 16.11
CA PRO A 544 -5.66 10.53 14.93
C PRO A 544 -5.88 12.01 14.63
N ARG A 545 -4.83 12.80 14.72
CA ARG A 545 -4.88 14.26 14.49
C ARG A 545 -3.92 14.68 13.40
N ALA A 546 -4.37 15.65 12.59
CA ALA A 546 -3.48 16.37 11.70
C ALA A 546 -2.43 17.14 12.53
N VAL A 547 -1.16 16.99 12.13
CA VAL A 547 -0.04 17.73 12.72
C VAL A 547 0.65 18.58 11.64
N TRP A 548 1.81 19.15 11.91
CA TRP A 548 2.41 20.21 11.10
C TRP A 548 2.57 19.87 9.61
N GLY A 549 2.88 18.61 9.26
CA GLY A 549 3.02 18.16 7.87
C GLY A 549 1.71 18.13 7.08
N ALA A 550 0.55 18.20 7.75
CA ALA A 550 -0.77 18.25 7.14
C ALA A 550 -1.41 19.64 7.16
N THR A 551 -0.70 20.67 7.61
CA THR A 551 -1.27 22.00 7.83
C THR A 551 -0.58 23.08 7.00
N GLY A 552 -1.29 24.18 6.78
CA GLY A 552 -0.77 25.34 6.08
C GLY A 552 -0.33 25.03 4.65
N ARG A 553 0.94 25.30 4.35
CA ARG A 553 1.55 25.07 3.04
C ARG A 553 2.41 23.81 2.96
N SER A 554 2.50 23.02 4.03
CA SER A 554 3.28 21.77 4.04
C SER A 554 2.83 20.78 2.97
N PRO A 555 1.52 20.55 2.75
CA PRO A 555 1.05 19.64 1.71
C PRO A 555 1.58 19.93 0.31
N LEU A 556 1.84 21.20 0.01
CA LEU A 556 2.32 21.66 -1.29
C LEU A 556 3.75 21.19 -1.60
N ARG A 557 4.50 20.83 -0.58
CA ARG A 557 5.92 20.44 -0.66
C ARG A 557 6.14 18.95 -0.42
N ASN A 558 5.22 18.31 0.29
CA ASN A 558 5.36 16.92 0.71
C ASN A 558 4.45 15.95 -0.07
N SER A 559 3.71 16.43 -1.06
CA SER A 559 2.75 15.63 -1.83
C SER A 559 2.81 16.00 -3.32
N TYR A 560 2.46 15.03 -4.18
CA TYR A 560 2.49 15.19 -5.64
C TYR A 560 1.08 15.05 -6.25
N ASN A 561 0.87 15.78 -7.36
CA ASN A 561 -0.17 15.49 -8.33
C ASN A 561 0.46 14.68 -9.47
N PHE A 562 0.11 13.41 -9.60
CA PHE A 562 0.57 12.56 -10.69
C PHE A 562 -0.21 12.84 -11.95
N VAL A 563 0.48 12.89 -13.10
CA VAL A 563 -0.10 13.18 -14.42
C VAL A 563 0.54 12.30 -15.50
N ALA A 564 -0.11 12.25 -16.66
CA ALA A 564 0.39 11.51 -17.81
C ALA A 564 1.79 11.96 -18.25
N PRO A 565 2.59 11.07 -18.89
CA PRO A 565 3.93 11.40 -19.31
C PRO A 565 4.02 12.63 -20.23
N GLY A 566 4.91 13.55 -19.91
CA GLY A 566 5.14 14.81 -20.64
C GLY A 566 4.16 15.93 -20.32
N VAL A 567 3.19 15.72 -19.43
CA VAL A 567 2.18 16.72 -19.08
C VAL A 567 2.60 17.61 -17.91
N ALA A 568 3.38 17.08 -16.96
CA ALA A 568 3.80 17.82 -15.76
C ALA A 568 4.49 19.16 -16.07
N SER A 569 5.36 19.19 -17.07
CA SER A 569 6.07 20.42 -17.46
C SER A 569 5.12 21.54 -17.93
N LYS A 570 4.02 21.17 -18.60
CA LYS A 570 2.97 22.10 -19.04
C LYS A 570 2.17 22.63 -17.85
N LEU A 571 1.83 21.77 -16.90
CA LEU A 571 0.99 22.10 -15.74
C LEU A 571 1.76 22.86 -14.64
N ASN A 572 3.06 22.58 -14.45
CA ASN A 572 3.94 23.28 -13.51
C ASN A 572 4.42 24.66 -14.02
N ALA A 573 4.20 25.02 -15.27
CA ALA A 573 4.74 26.24 -15.86
C ALA A 573 4.22 27.49 -15.17
N THR A 574 5.13 28.44 -14.92
CA THR A 574 4.80 29.73 -14.29
C THR A 574 4.45 30.78 -15.34
N ILE A 575 3.74 31.84 -14.90
CA ILE A 575 3.53 33.05 -15.71
C ILE A 575 4.89 33.73 -15.93
N VAL A 576 5.31 33.84 -17.18
CA VAL A 576 6.49 34.62 -17.58
C VAL A 576 6.02 35.83 -18.32
N THR A 577 6.24 37.00 -17.72
CA THR A 577 6.02 38.28 -18.39
C THR A 577 7.32 38.68 -19.07
N VAL A 578 7.32 38.74 -20.39
CA VAL A 578 8.44 39.29 -21.17
C VAL A 578 8.20 40.78 -21.37
N GLN A 579 9.15 41.62 -20.94
CA GLN A 579 9.12 43.07 -21.13
C GLN A 579 10.16 43.44 -22.19
N ASP A 580 9.81 44.47 -22.98
CA ASP A 580 10.79 45.10 -23.89
C ASP A 580 11.80 45.98 -23.11
N GLY A 581 12.78 46.53 -23.82
CA GLY A 581 13.78 47.42 -23.22
C GLY A 581 13.24 48.73 -22.61
N ASN A 582 11.95 49.00 -22.76
CA ASN A 582 11.24 50.16 -22.22
C ASN A 582 10.32 49.76 -21.05
N GLY A 583 10.34 48.50 -20.63
CA GLY A 583 9.49 48.01 -19.55
C GLY A 583 8.05 47.66 -19.97
N ASN A 584 7.72 47.71 -21.27
CA ASN A 584 6.41 47.30 -21.74
C ASN A 584 6.31 45.79 -21.83
N VAL A 585 5.17 45.24 -21.40
CA VAL A 585 4.90 43.79 -21.52
C VAL A 585 4.70 43.46 -23.00
N THR A 586 5.60 42.73 -23.59
CA THR A 586 5.57 42.28 -25.00
C THR A 586 4.93 40.92 -25.17
N GLU A 587 5.04 40.05 -24.14
CA GLU A 587 4.45 38.74 -24.16
C GLU A 587 4.09 38.30 -22.72
N VAL A 588 2.88 37.76 -22.54
CA VAL A 588 2.47 37.08 -21.31
C VAL A 588 2.29 35.62 -21.66
N LYS A 589 3.22 34.76 -21.22
CA LYS A 589 3.06 33.30 -21.29
C LYS A 589 2.43 32.83 -20.00
N THR A 590 1.11 32.68 -20.01
CA THR A 590 0.41 31.93 -18.99
C THR A 590 0.53 30.44 -19.33
N ARG A 591 1.28 29.70 -18.55
CA ARG A 591 1.36 28.25 -18.68
C ARG A 591 1.18 27.63 -17.31
N GLY A 592 0.43 26.53 -17.27
CA GLY A 592 0.16 25.78 -16.06
C GLY A 592 -1.05 26.26 -15.28
N LEU A 593 -1.45 25.46 -14.29
CA LEU A 593 -2.63 25.72 -13.46
C LEU A 593 -2.34 26.69 -12.31
N GLY A 594 -1.08 27.06 -12.09
CA GLY A 594 -0.68 27.95 -10.99
C GLY A 594 -0.85 27.32 -9.60
N LEU A 595 -0.99 26.00 -9.52
CA LEU A 595 -1.10 25.28 -8.26
C LEU A 595 0.27 25.25 -7.56
N ALA A 596 0.23 25.10 -6.26
CA ALA A 596 1.43 25.08 -5.46
C ALA A 596 1.96 23.66 -5.23
N LYS A 597 1.09 22.65 -5.30
CA LYS A 597 1.49 21.24 -5.30
C LYS A 597 2.11 20.87 -6.65
N GLN A 598 3.24 20.19 -6.61
CA GLN A 598 3.98 19.82 -7.81
C GLN A 598 3.26 18.74 -8.63
N PHE A 599 3.17 18.94 -9.94
CA PHE A 599 2.82 17.90 -10.89
C PHE A 599 4.04 17.07 -11.27
N VAL A 600 3.87 15.74 -11.31
CA VAL A 600 4.93 14.77 -11.61
C VAL A 600 4.40 13.78 -12.63
N ASP A 601 5.17 13.57 -13.69
CA ASP A 601 4.85 12.57 -14.72
C ASP A 601 4.90 11.16 -14.13
N ILE A 602 3.92 10.31 -14.49
CA ILE A 602 4.02 8.86 -14.24
C ILE A 602 5.05 8.25 -15.19
N SER A 603 5.50 7.03 -14.88
CA SER A 603 6.48 6.30 -15.68
C SER A 603 5.93 5.94 -17.07
N THR A 604 6.78 5.98 -18.07
CA THR A 604 6.52 5.36 -19.38
C THR A 604 6.69 3.83 -19.28
N GLY A 605 6.03 3.09 -20.18
CA GLY A 605 6.06 1.61 -20.15
C GLY A 605 4.97 0.98 -19.30
N ILE A 606 4.08 1.78 -18.73
CA ILE A 606 2.93 1.30 -17.93
C ILE A 606 2.03 0.32 -18.72
N ARG A 607 2.02 0.43 -20.06
CA ARG A 607 1.21 -0.44 -20.93
C ARG A 607 1.81 -1.84 -21.14
N ASP A 608 3.08 -2.02 -20.77
CA ASP A 608 3.76 -3.32 -20.78
C ASP A 608 3.68 -4.02 -19.43
N VAL A 609 3.17 -3.35 -18.38
CA VAL A 609 2.96 -3.96 -17.06
C VAL A 609 1.89 -5.04 -17.15
N THR A 610 2.23 -6.20 -16.65
CA THR A 610 1.39 -7.39 -16.61
C THR A 610 1.32 -7.97 -15.20
N LYS A 611 0.57 -9.04 -15.04
CA LYS A 611 0.51 -9.75 -13.77
C LYS A 611 1.90 -10.26 -13.31
N ALA A 612 2.79 -10.60 -14.24
CA ALA A 612 4.15 -11.05 -13.93
C ALA A 612 5.01 -9.99 -13.22
N ASP A 613 4.64 -8.72 -13.30
CA ASP A 613 5.36 -7.62 -12.66
C ASP A 613 4.88 -7.38 -11.21
N MET A 614 3.72 -7.93 -10.85
CA MET A 614 3.10 -7.75 -9.53
C MET A 614 3.89 -8.48 -8.44
N LYS A 615 4.43 -7.73 -7.49
CA LYS A 615 5.30 -8.25 -6.43
C LYS A 615 4.56 -9.26 -5.56
N LEU A 616 5.03 -10.52 -5.57
CA LEU A 616 4.50 -11.66 -4.81
C LEU A 616 3.02 -11.99 -5.09
N ASN A 617 2.45 -11.38 -6.13
CA ASN A 617 1.04 -11.49 -6.53
C ASN A 617 0.90 -11.67 -8.05
N ASP A 618 1.78 -12.46 -8.60
CA ASP A 618 1.97 -12.74 -10.03
C ASP A 618 1.37 -14.07 -10.49
N MET A 619 0.69 -14.79 -9.58
CA MET A 619 0.13 -16.11 -9.86
C MET A 619 -1.01 -15.99 -10.88
N VAL A 620 -0.94 -16.79 -11.92
CA VAL A 620 -2.03 -17.00 -12.91
C VAL A 620 -2.59 -18.40 -12.68
N PRO A 621 -3.87 -18.56 -12.31
CA PRO A 621 -4.48 -19.87 -12.15
C PRO A 621 -4.50 -20.64 -13.48
N ASP A 622 -4.23 -21.95 -13.45
CA ASP A 622 -4.32 -22.81 -14.64
C ASP A 622 -5.75 -22.89 -15.18
N SER A 623 -6.72 -22.89 -14.27
CA SER A 623 -8.14 -22.78 -14.60
C SER A 623 -8.87 -22.00 -13.51
N LEU A 624 -9.87 -21.25 -13.91
CA LEU A 624 -10.83 -20.58 -13.04
C LEU A 624 -12.15 -20.55 -13.78
N HIS A 625 -13.17 -21.15 -13.19
CA HIS A 625 -14.47 -21.30 -13.83
C HIS A 625 -15.59 -21.07 -12.82
N VAL A 626 -16.63 -20.38 -13.28
CA VAL A 626 -17.90 -20.17 -12.57
C VAL A 626 -19.00 -20.90 -13.30
N ASP A 627 -19.66 -21.84 -12.64
CA ASP A 627 -20.83 -22.51 -13.20
C ASP A 627 -22.03 -21.56 -13.22
N HIS A 628 -22.60 -21.30 -14.38
CA HIS A 628 -23.66 -20.32 -14.57
C HIS A 628 -25.00 -20.71 -13.94
N ASN A 629 -25.19 -21.98 -13.56
CA ASN A 629 -26.44 -22.46 -12.96
C ASN A 629 -26.34 -22.52 -11.43
N SER A 630 -25.25 -23.08 -10.91
CA SER A 630 -25.04 -23.25 -9.47
C SER A 630 -24.28 -22.08 -8.84
N PHE A 631 -23.60 -21.27 -9.66
CA PHE A 631 -22.67 -20.20 -9.26
C PHE A 631 -21.48 -20.70 -8.44
N GLU A 632 -21.20 -21.98 -8.52
CA GLU A 632 -20.03 -22.56 -7.88
C GLU A 632 -18.76 -22.19 -8.64
N VAL A 633 -17.69 -21.93 -7.88
CA VAL A 633 -16.39 -21.56 -8.43
C VAL A 633 -15.41 -22.71 -8.24
N THR A 634 -14.70 -23.07 -9.31
CA THR A 634 -13.59 -24.03 -9.27
C THR A 634 -12.29 -23.34 -9.67
N ILE A 635 -11.20 -23.67 -8.98
CA ILE A 635 -9.87 -23.09 -9.20
C ILE A 635 -8.87 -24.21 -9.43
N GLY A 636 -8.13 -24.16 -10.56
CA GLY A 636 -6.98 -25.01 -10.84
C GLY A 636 -5.65 -24.29 -10.63
N GLY A 637 -4.56 -25.07 -10.51
CA GLY A 637 -3.22 -24.51 -10.29
C GLY A 637 -2.93 -24.13 -8.82
N ALA A 638 -3.77 -24.63 -7.89
CA ALA A 638 -3.44 -24.53 -6.46
C ALA A 638 -2.09 -25.20 -6.19
N THR A 639 -1.25 -24.54 -5.43
CA THR A 639 0.13 -24.94 -5.20
C THR A 639 0.22 -26.28 -4.48
N THR A 640 0.99 -27.21 -5.03
CA THR A 640 1.25 -28.51 -4.41
C THR A 640 1.96 -28.36 -3.06
N GLY A 641 1.53 -29.13 -2.05
CA GLY A 641 2.21 -29.23 -0.77
C GLY A 641 1.64 -28.39 0.37
N ASP A 642 0.50 -27.71 0.17
CA ASP A 642 -0.26 -27.10 1.27
C ASP A 642 -1.75 -27.50 1.22
N ALA A 643 -2.54 -27.09 2.21
CA ALA A 643 -3.96 -27.43 2.30
C ALA A 643 -4.82 -26.98 1.10
N ARG A 644 -4.31 -26.04 0.27
CA ARG A 644 -4.97 -25.55 -0.95
C ARG A 644 -4.88 -26.57 -2.09
N THR A 645 -3.96 -27.51 -2.02
CA THR A 645 -3.81 -28.59 -3.04
C THR A 645 -5.08 -29.41 -3.18
N GLU A 646 -5.80 -29.61 -2.08
CA GLU A 646 -7.07 -30.33 -2.07
C GLU A 646 -8.19 -29.60 -2.87
N LEU A 647 -8.01 -28.30 -3.09
CA LEU A 647 -8.95 -27.48 -3.84
C LEU A 647 -8.64 -27.44 -5.34
N ASN A 648 -7.53 -28.03 -5.79
CA ASN A 648 -7.16 -28.02 -7.21
C ASN A 648 -8.21 -28.74 -8.05
N GLY A 649 -9.00 -27.98 -8.85
CA GLY A 649 -10.12 -28.48 -9.61
C GLY A 649 -11.38 -28.80 -8.78
N ALA A 650 -11.35 -28.60 -7.48
CA ALA A 650 -12.53 -28.73 -6.62
C ALA A 650 -13.31 -27.41 -6.51
N THR A 651 -14.58 -27.53 -6.14
CA THR A 651 -15.42 -26.36 -5.79
C THR A 651 -14.90 -25.66 -4.55
N VAL A 652 -14.77 -24.34 -4.62
CA VAL A 652 -14.35 -23.52 -3.47
C VAL A 652 -15.45 -23.53 -2.40
N PRO A 653 -15.15 -23.92 -1.15
CA PRO A 653 -16.13 -23.94 -0.08
C PRO A 653 -16.66 -22.54 0.27
N ARG A 654 -17.97 -22.39 0.37
CA ARG A 654 -18.64 -21.17 0.86
C ARG A 654 -18.57 -21.11 2.39
N ALA A 655 -17.38 -20.88 2.92
CA ALA A 655 -17.18 -20.90 4.38
C ALA A 655 -17.22 -19.47 4.94
N TYR A 656 -18.31 -19.16 5.64
CA TYR A 656 -18.46 -17.87 6.32
C TYR A 656 -17.60 -17.81 7.58
N VAL A 657 -17.14 -16.59 7.91
CA VAL A 657 -16.46 -16.30 9.18
C VAL A 657 -17.42 -15.52 10.08
N SER A 658 -17.62 -15.99 11.30
CA SER A 658 -18.48 -15.32 12.30
C SER A 658 -17.72 -14.24 13.07
N GLU A 659 -16.41 -14.39 13.22
CA GLU A 659 -15.55 -13.49 13.97
C GLU A 659 -14.30 -13.16 13.17
N VAL A 660 -13.93 -11.88 13.16
CA VAL A 660 -12.70 -11.39 12.54
C VAL A 660 -11.89 -10.60 13.56
N PRO A 661 -10.55 -10.64 13.49
CA PRO A 661 -9.69 -9.82 14.34
C PRO A 661 -9.79 -8.35 13.96
N MET A 662 -9.08 -7.49 14.69
CA MET A 662 -8.90 -6.07 14.36
C MET A 662 -10.20 -5.25 14.49
N GLY A 663 -11.15 -5.71 15.29
CA GLY A 663 -12.38 -4.97 15.59
C GLY A 663 -12.16 -3.68 16.40
N GLN A 664 -10.95 -3.52 16.96
CA GLN A 664 -10.58 -2.37 17.79
C GLN A 664 -10.67 -1.03 17.05
N ARG A 665 -10.68 -1.01 15.71
CA ARG A 665 -10.84 0.22 14.95
C ARG A 665 -12.07 1.02 15.36
N TYR A 666 -13.14 0.33 15.76
CA TYR A 666 -14.41 0.95 16.13
C TYR A 666 -14.55 1.24 17.63
N PHE A 667 -13.61 0.79 18.45
CA PHE A 667 -13.68 0.88 19.91
C PHE A 667 -12.50 1.61 20.55
N LEU A 668 -11.55 2.09 19.77
CA LEU A 668 -10.38 2.81 20.25
C LEU A 668 -10.57 4.32 20.12
N PHE A 669 -10.89 4.91 21.21
CA PHE A 669 -11.00 6.36 21.37
C PHE A 669 -9.90 6.87 22.31
#